data_e23f9205715ded5bdaf530889c8a14b6
#
_entry.id   e23f9205715ded5bdaf530889c8a14b6
#
_cell.length_a   1.000
_cell.length_b   1.000
_cell.length_c   1.000
_cell.angle_alpha   90.00
_cell.angle_beta   90.00
_cell.angle_gamma   90.00
#
_symmetry.space_group_name_H-M   'P 1'
#
loop_
_entity.id
_entity.type
_entity.pdbx_description
1 polymer ?
#
loop_
_entity_poly.entity_id
_entity_poly.type
_entity_poly.pdbx_seq_one_letter_code
_entity_poly.pdbx_strand_id
1 'polypeptide(L)'
;MYSAILFLPLIGFLIAGLFGRAIGDKACEYVTSGLVILAALLSWITFFGFWLGGSELQIEPLFRWMDAGGLKVMWSIRVDTLTAVMLVVVNTVSALVHVYSIGYMHHDPHRPRFFAYLSLFTFAMLSLVTADNLLQMFFGWEGVGLASYLLIGFWYKKPSANAAAIKAFVVNRVGDFGFALGIFGIFFIFQSIEFTTIFNDAPSFIEGQGEVMTFLGYHLDPQAAMTVICLLLFMGAMGKSAQFLLHTWLPDAMEGPTPVSALIHAATMVTAGVFMVARLSPLMELSQTALTVIIFFGATTAFFAATIGLVQNDIKRVIAYSTCSQLGYMFVALGVGAYSIGIFHLFTHAFFKALLFLCAGSVIHAVSDEQDMRKMGGLRKHIPITYWTMMIGTLALTGVGIPLTHLGFAGFISKDAIIEAAYASAGGEHANPMALYGFWMTVIAAALTSFYSWRLTFMTFHGKPRAPVDVMKHVHESPLVMTIPLFVLSAGAALAGMIFYSSFYGEGYEAFWKGSLFTSEANHVLHEMHSVPAWVKVSPFVMMALGFLVAYQFYIRSPETPKKLAERHQGLYQFLLNKWYFDEIYDFLIVRPTMWLGRVLWKKGDGTVIDGYGPDGISARVQNVTSWVVRLQTGYLYHYAFAMLIGVAALITWSMFTGAGTGGGAH
;
A
#
# COMPACT_ATOMS: atom_id res chain seq x y z
N MET A 1 -3.20 -16.71 -23.44
CA MET A 1 -3.84 -16.95 -22.11
C MET A 1 -3.48 -15.83 -21.14
N TYR A 2 -2.22 -15.48 -20.98
CA TYR A 2 -1.74 -14.45 -20.03
C TYR A 2 -2.29 -13.06 -20.31
N SER A 3 -2.33 -12.66 -21.60
CA SER A 3 -2.95 -11.40 -22.01
C SER A 3 -4.44 -11.34 -21.64
N ALA A 4 -5.17 -12.47 -21.70
CA ALA A 4 -6.57 -12.51 -21.25
C ALA A 4 -6.68 -12.28 -19.74
N ILE A 5 -5.83 -12.92 -18.92
CA ILE A 5 -5.81 -12.70 -17.46
C ILE A 5 -5.64 -11.22 -17.15
N LEU A 6 -4.69 -10.56 -17.82
CA LEU A 6 -4.38 -9.15 -17.60
C LEU A 6 -5.50 -8.21 -18.05
N PHE A 7 -6.07 -8.42 -19.25
CA PHE A 7 -6.98 -7.44 -19.87
C PHE A 7 -8.46 -7.67 -19.55
N LEU A 8 -8.88 -8.84 -19.07
CA LEU A 8 -10.29 -9.08 -18.69
C LEU A 8 -10.82 -8.08 -17.64
N PRO A 9 -10.09 -7.77 -16.55
CA PRO A 9 -10.53 -6.74 -15.61
C PRO A 9 -10.56 -5.34 -16.23
N LEU A 10 -9.64 -5.00 -17.14
CA LEU A 10 -9.66 -3.73 -17.85
C LEU A 10 -10.90 -3.60 -18.73
N ILE A 11 -11.28 -4.66 -19.45
CA ILE A 11 -12.52 -4.70 -20.24
C ILE A 11 -13.72 -4.47 -19.32
N GLY A 12 -13.76 -5.13 -18.18
CA GLY A 12 -14.80 -4.91 -17.16
C GLY A 12 -14.88 -3.46 -16.69
N PHE A 13 -13.74 -2.85 -16.40
CA PHE A 13 -13.64 -1.43 -16.06
C PHE A 13 -14.20 -0.52 -17.16
N LEU A 14 -13.79 -0.73 -18.41
CA LEU A 14 -14.25 0.09 -19.54
C LEU A 14 -15.76 -0.05 -19.77
N ILE A 15 -16.29 -1.27 -19.72
CA ILE A 15 -17.72 -1.52 -19.90
C ILE A 15 -18.52 -0.85 -18.78
N ALA A 16 -18.19 -1.08 -17.51
CA ALA A 16 -18.92 -0.52 -16.39
C ALA A 16 -18.70 0.99 -16.24
N GLY A 17 -17.49 1.49 -16.53
CA GLY A 17 -17.17 2.91 -16.40
C GLY A 17 -17.74 3.79 -17.49
N LEU A 18 -17.71 3.34 -18.76
CA LEU A 18 -18.16 4.12 -19.89
C LEU A 18 -19.65 3.89 -20.22
N PHE A 19 -20.11 2.66 -20.10
CA PHE A 19 -21.47 2.26 -20.51
C PHE A 19 -22.39 1.92 -19.33
N GLY A 20 -21.91 2.08 -18.08
CA GLY A 20 -22.64 1.65 -16.88
C GLY A 20 -24.05 2.22 -16.75
N ARG A 21 -24.26 3.49 -17.16
CA ARG A 21 -25.59 4.10 -17.17
C ARG A 21 -26.51 3.51 -18.24
N ALA A 22 -25.96 3.06 -19.36
CA ALA A 22 -26.74 2.53 -20.48
C ALA A 22 -27.16 1.06 -20.23
N ILE A 23 -26.26 0.24 -19.67
CA ILE A 23 -26.51 -1.18 -19.44
C ILE A 23 -27.18 -1.48 -18.10
N GLY A 24 -27.14 -0.52 -17.17
CA GLY A 24 -27.77 -0.62 -15.85
C GLY A 24 -26.92 -1.38 -14.80
N ASP A 25 -27.33 -1.24 -13.55
CA ASP A 25 -26.56 -1.68 -12.39
C ASP A 25 -26.28 -3.20 -12.38
N LYS A 26 -27.33 -4.02 -12.59
CA LYS A 26 -27.20 -5.50 -12.57
C LYS A 26 -26.27 -6.02 -13.66
N ALA A 27 -26.35 -5.44 -14.88
CA ALA A 27 -25.47 -5.85 -15.95
C ALA A 27 -24.01 -5.51 -15.64
N CYS A 28 -23.74 -4.34 -15.06
CA CYS A 28 -22.40 -3.96 -14.60
C CYS A 28 -21.85 -4.94 -13.56
N GLU A 29 -22.65 -5.28 -12.54
CA GLU A 29 -22.27 -6.22 -11.48
C GLU A 29 -21.90 -7.59 -12.06
N TYR A 30 -22.73 -8.15 -12.94
CA TYR A 30 -22.49 -9.49 -13.50
C TYR A 30 -21.38 -9.53 -14.54
N VAL A 31 -21.25 -8.50 -15.39
CA VAL A 31 -20.18 -8.46 -16.41
C VAL A 31 -18.82 -8.31 -15.73
N THR A 32 -18.65 -7.35 -14.84
CA THR A 32 -17.38 -7.14 -14.14
C THR A 32 -16.99 -8.36 -13.30
N SER A 33 -17.92 -8.89 -12.52
CA SER A 33 -17.68 -10.09 -11.70
C SER A 33 -17.36 -11.31 -12.56
N GLY A 34 -18.11 -11.52 -13.65
CA GLY A 34 -17.88 -12.63 -14.57
C GLY A 34 -16.50 -12.60 -15.24
N LEU A 35 -16.06 -11.41 -15.69
CA LEU A 35 -14.73 -11.25 -16.30
C LEU A 35 -13.61 -11.50 -15.31
N VAL A 36 -13.74 -11.04 -14.07
CA VAL A 36 -12.73 -11.28 -13.02
C VAL A 36 -12.75 -12.74 -12.56
N ILE A 37 -13.91 -13.40 -12.49
CA ILE A 37 -13.99 -14.84 -12.22
C ILE A 37 -13.29 -15.63 -13.32
N LEU A 38 -13.50 -15.27 -14.60
CA LEU A 38 -12.80 -15.93 -15.70
C LEU A 38 -11.28 -15.71 -15.58
N ALA A 39 -10.83 -14.51 -15.26
CA ALA A 39 -9.41 -14.24 -15.02
C ALA A 39 -8.86 -15.10 -13.84
N ALA A 40 -9.64 -15.30 -12.77
CA ALA A 40 -9.26 -16.15 -11.65
C ALA A 40 -9.13 -17.63 -12.06
N LEU A 41 -10.06 -18.15 -12.85
CA LEU A 41 -9.99 -19.52 -13.37
C LEU A 41 -8.74 -19.72 -14.24
N LEU A 42 -8.45 -18.80 -15.16
CA LEU A 42 -7.24 -18.84 -15.99
C LEU A 42 -5.97 -18.74 -15.14
N SER A 43 -5.99 -17.97 -14.05
CA SER A 43 -4.86 -17.86 -13.11
C SER A 43 -4.60 -19.17 -12.38
N TRP A 44 -5.63 -19.89 -11.96
CA TRP A 44 -5.48 -21.21 -11.36
C TRP A 44 -4.95 -22.24 -12.36
N ILE A 45 -5.39 -22.20 -13.62
CA ILE A 45 -4.83 -23.06 -14.69
C ILE A 45 -3.34 -22.75 -14.87
N THR A 46 -2.96 -21.47 -14.89
CA THR A 46 -1.55 -21.07 -14.96
C THR A 46 -0.76 -21.60 -13.77
N PHE A 47 -1.27 -21.42 -12.55
CA PHE A 47 -0.61 -21.88 -11.33
C PHE A 47 -0.40 -23.40 -11.31
N PHE A 48 -1.42 -24.18 -11.66
CA PHE A 48 -1.29 -25.62 -11.76
C PHE A 48 -0.28 -26.05 -12.85
N GLY A 49 -0.16 -25.29 -13.95
CA GLY A 49 0.87 -25.48 -14.95
C GLY A 49 2.28 -25.34 -14.39
N PHE A 50 2.52 -24.37 -13.51
CA PHE A 50 3.81 -24.20 -12.82
C PHE A 50 4.01 -25.21 -11.69
N TRP A 51 2.97 -25.52 -10.93
CA TRP A 51 3.07 -26.40 -9.76
C TRP A 51 3.21 -27.87 -10.14
N LEU A 52 2.40 -28.36 -11.09
CA LEU A 52 2.32 -29.78 -11.45
C LEU A 52 2.81 -30.06 -12.87
N GLY A 53 2.72 -29.09 -13.77
CA GLY A 53 2.93 -29.26 -15.21
C GLY A 53 4.34 -28.93 -15.72
N GLY A 54 5.28 -28.53 -14.84
CA GLY A 54 6.66 -28.25 -15.25
C GLY A 54 6.84 -26.98 -16.10
N SER A 55 5.86 -26.06 -16.15
CA SER A 55 5.99 -24.77 -16.88
C SER A 55 7.21 -23.99 -16.41
N GLU A 56 7.88 -23.32 -17.34
CA GLU A 56 9.05 -22.47 -17.12
C GLU A 56 8.70 -21.01 -17.36
N LEU A 57 9.66 -20.11 -17.10
CA LEU A 57 9.53 -18.67 -17.35
C LEU A 57 9.03 -18.40 -18.78
N GLN A 58 7.97 -17.63 -18.90
CA GLN A 58 7.40 -17.14 -20.16
C GLN A 58 7.45 -15.60 -20.16
N ILE A 59 7.94 -15.02 -21.24
CA ILE A 59 7.92 -13.57 -21.50
C ILE A 59 7.18 -13.36 -22.82
N GLU A 60 6.02 -12.73 -22.76
CA GLU A 60 5.18 -12.40 -23.93
C GLU A 60 5.27 -10.90 -24.23
N PRO A 61 6.06 -10.46 -25.24
CA PRO A 61 6.13 -9.05 -25.60
C PRO A 61 4.83 -8.62 -26.30
N LEU A 62 4.25 -7.50 -25.89
CA LEU A 62 3.01 -6.97 -26.46
C LEU A 62 3.29 -5.83 -27.44
N PHE A 63 3.97 -4.77 -27.00
CA PHE A 63 4.31 -3.62 -27.84
C PHE A 63 5.49 -2.84 -27.25
N ARG A 64 6.15 -2.05 -28.09
CA ARG A 64 7.17 -1.10 -27.66
C ARG A 64 6.47 0.13 -27.07
N TRP A 65 6.70 0.39 -25.78
CA TRP A 65 6.07 1.50 -25.08
C TRP A 65 6.86 2.80 -25.23
N MET A 66 8.17 2.76 -25.00
CA MET A 66 9.06 3.92 -25.13
C MET A 66 10.33 3.55 -25.86
N ASP A 67 10.86 4.51 -26.63
CA ASP A 67 12.16 4.43 -27.32
C ASP A 67 12.71 5.87 -27.41
N ALA A 68 13.54 6.25 -26.42
CA ALA A 68 14.05 7.62 -26.32
C ALA A 68 15.42 7.63 -25.62
N GLY A 69 16.43 8.26 -26.25
CA GLY A 69 17.72 8.51 -25.61
C GLY A 69 18.46 7.26 -25.12
N GLY A 70 18.32 6.13 -25.81
CA GLY A 70 18.92 4.84 -25.39
C GLY A 70 18.03 4.02 -24.46
N LEU A 71 17.02 4.60 -23.84
CA LEU A 71 16.02 3.87 -23.05
C LEU A 71 15.00 3.21 -23.97
N LYS A 72 15.02 1.88 -24.01
CA LYS A 72 14.04 1.06 -24.75
C LYS A 72 13.18 0.32 -23.74
N VAL A 73 11.88 0.52 -23.79
CA VAL A 73 10.92 -0.10 -22.86
C VAL A 73 9.88 -0.88 -23.67
N MET A 74 9.88 -2.19 -23.49
CA MET A 74 8.86 -3.07 -24.00
C MET A 74 7.76 -3.24 -22.95
N TRP A 75 6.51 -3.24 -23.36
CA TRP A 75 5.44 -3.76 -22.54
C TRP A 75 5.35 -5.26 -22.76
N SER A 76 5.74 -6.02 -21.76
CA SER A 76 5.79 -7.48 -21.82
C SER A 76 5.07 -8.09 -20.63
N ILE A 77 4.52 -9.28 -20.82
CA ILE A 77 3.94 -10.07 -19.73
C ILE A 77 4.96 -11.13 -19.33
N ARG A 78 5.52 -10.99 -18.13
CA ARG A 78 6.41 -11.98 -17.50
C ARG A 78 5.61 -12.88 -16.61
N VAL A 79 5.66 -14.19 -16.85
CA VAL A 79 5.04 -15.21 -16.02
C VAL A 79 6.07 -16.26 -15.63
N ASP A 80 6.41 -16.27 -14.38
CA ASP A 80 7.19 -17.29 -13.68
C ASP A 80 6.40 -17.79 -12.46
N THR A 81 6.98 -18.64 -11.63
CA THR A 81 6.29 -19.17 -10.45
C THR A 81 5.83 -18.07 -9.49
N LEU A 82 6.66 -17.04 -9.25
CA LEU A 82 6.30 -15.91 -8.40
C LEU A 82 5.10 -15.14 -8.96
N THR A 83 5.11 -14.86 -10.28
CA THR A 83 3.96 -14.24 -10.94
C THR A 83 2.73 -15.14 -10.87
N ALA A 84 2.85 -16.45 -11.13
CA ALA A 84 1.72 -17.38 -11.09
C ALA A 84 1.06 -17.42 -9.70
N VAL A 85 1.84 -17.41 -8.62
CA VAL A 85 1.34 -17.28 -7.24
C VAL A 85 0.54 -15.98 -7.06
N MET A 86 1.10 -14.86 -7.52
CA MET A 86 0.42 -13.57 -7.39
C MET A 86 -0.84 -13.46 -8.24
N LEU A 87 -0.86 -14.04 -9.45
CA LEU A 87 -2.06 -14.09 -10.29
C LEU A 87 -3.21 -14.80 -9.57
N VAL A 88 -2.94 -15.93 -8.93
CA VAL A 88 -3.95 -16.66 -8.13
C VAL A 88 -4.41 -15.84 -6.95
N VAL A 89 -3.49 -15.26 -6.18
CA VAL A 89 -3.81 -14.45 -5.00
C VAL A 89 -4.69 -13.26 -5.38
N VAL A 90 -4.27 -12.46 -6.36
CA VAL A 90 -4.97 -11.24 -6.77
C VAL A 90 -6.34 -11.55 -7.35
N ASN A 91 -6.41 -12.44 -8.34
CA ASN A 91 -7.65 -12.73 -9.06
C ASN A 91 -8.66 -13.50 -8.21
N THR A 92 -8.23 -14.44 -7.37
CA THR A 92 -9.15 -15.18 -6.48
C THR A 92 -9.80 -14.25 -5.47
N VAL A 93 -9.01 -13.44 -4.77
CA VAL A 93 -9.56 -12.50 -3.79
C VAL A 93 -10.43 -11.45 -4.49
N SER A 94 -9.98 -10.91 -5.63
CA SER A 94 -10.76 -9.94 -6.39
C SER A 94 -12.10 -10.51 -6.88
N ALA A 95 -12.13 -11.73 -7.41
CA ALA A 95 -13.36 -12.39 -7.84
C ALA A 95 -14.36 -12.57 -6.67
N LEU A 96 -13.87 -13.03 -5.52
CA LEU A 96 -14.70 -13.22 -4.32
C LEU A 96 -15.19 -11.88 -3.76
N VAL A 97 -14.37 -10.83 -3.80
CA VAL A 97 -14.77 -9.47 -3.41
C VAL A 97 -15.82 -8.90 -4.37
N HIS A 98 -15.69 -9.11 -5.69
CA HIS A 98 -16.71 -8.69 -6.65
C HIS A 98 -18.05 -9.38 -6.37
N VAL A 99 -18.05 -10.70 -6.17
CA VAL A 99 -19.29 -11.44 -5.84
C VAL A 99 -19.90 -10.94 -4.52
N TYR A 100 -19.10 -10.80 -3.47
CA TYR A 100 -19.54 -10.27 -2.18
C TYR A 100 -20.15 -8.88 -2.31
N SER A 101 -19.57 -8.04 -3.15
CA SER A 101 -19.99 -6.65 -3.36
C SER A 101 -21.37 -6.53 -4.00
N ILE A 102 -21.85 -7.52 -4.76
CA ILE A 102 -23.20 -7.55 -5.30
C ILE A 102 -24.24 -7.45 -4.17
N GLY A 103 -24.02 -8.18 -3.07
CA GLY A 103 -24.88 -8.10 -1.90
C GLY A 103 -24.64 -6.85 -1.04
N TYR A 104 -23.34 -6.55 -0.75
CA TYR A 104 -22.96 -5.46 0.14
C TYR A 104 -23.37 -4.08 -0.39
N MET A 105 -23.21 -3.82 -1.71
CA MET A 105 -23.51 -2.54 -2.34
C MET A 105 -24.94 -2.46 -2.91
N HIS A 106 -25.80 -3.44 -2.60
CA HIS A 106 -27.14 -3.55 -3.23
C HIS A 106 -28.00 -2.29 -3.09
N HIS A 107 -27.86 -1.53 -2.04
CA HIS A 107 -28.61 -0.31 -1.77
C HIS A 107 -27.89 0.98 -2.21
N ASP A 108 -26.63 0.89 -2.69
CA ASP A 108 -25.87 2.07 -3.12
C ASP A 108 -26.28 2.49 -4.55
N PRO A 109 -26.57 3.79 -4.79
CA PRO A 109 -27.00 4.28 -6.10
C PRO A 109 -25.87 4.35 -7.14
N HIS A 110 -24.61 4.14 -6.74
CA HIS A 110 -23.42 4.28 -7.60
C HIS A 110 -22.71 2.96 -7.87
N ARG A 111 -23.45 1.85 -7.93
CA ARG A 111 -22.92 0.50 -8.14
C ARG A 111 -22.02 0.37 -9.40
N PRO A 112 -22.39 0.86 -10.59
CA PRO A 112 -21.54 0.77 -11.79
C PRO A 112 -20.15 1.38 -11.58
N ARG A 113 -20.07 2.55 -10.93
CA ARG A 113 -18.81 3.22 -10.59
C ARG A 113 -17.98 2.39 -9.62
N PHE A 114 -18.61 1.77 -8.64
CA PHE A 114 -17.94 0.92 -7.66
C PHE A 114 -17.27 -0.29 -8.33
N PHE A 115 -18.04 -1.03 -9.14
CA PHE A 115 -17.52 -2.21 -9.84
C PHE A 115 -16.50 -1.86 -10.91
N ALA A 116 -16.61 -0.70 -11.56
CA ALA A 116 -15.59 -0.19 -12.46
C ALA A 116 -14.26 0.04 -11.72
N TYR A 117 -14.29 0.69 -10.55
CA TYR A 117 -13.09 0.96 -9.77
C TYR A 117 -12.44 -0.32 -9.20
N LEU A 118 -13.24 -1.31 -8.78
CA LEU A 118 -12.71 -2.62 -8.36
C LEU A 118 -11.99 -3.32 -9.51
N SER A 119 -12.56 -3.30 -10.70
CA SER A 119 -11.96 -3.90 -11.90
C SER A 119 -10.70 -3.16 -12.33
N LEU A 120 -10.69 -1.81 -12.29
CA LEU A 120 -9.49 -1.00 -12.55
C LEU A 120 -8.36 -1.33 -11.57
N PHE A 121 -8.70 -1.47 -10.29
CA PHE A 121 -7.75 -1.81 -9.26
C PHE A 121 -7.11 -3.19 -9.52
N THR A 122 -7.93 -4.17 -9.89
CA THR A 122 -7.46 -5.51 -10.24
C THR A 122 -6.54 -5.49 -11.45
N PHE A 123 -6.91 -4.78 -12.53
CA PHE A 123 -6.06 -4.59 -13.70
C PHE A 123 -4.71 -3.96 -13.34
N ALA A 124 -4.71 -2.89 -12.54
CA ALA A 124 -3.48 -2.22 -12.14
C ALA A 124 -2.54 -3.14 -11.35
N MET A 125 -3.09 -3.95 -10.43
CA MET A 125 -2.30 -4.92 -9.68
C MET A 125 -1.76 -6.04 -10.57
N LEU A 126 -2.54 -6.52 -11.52
CA LEU A 126 -2.08 -7.51 -12.50
C LEU A 126 -0.97 -6.95 -13.39
N SER A 127 -1.09 -5.68 -13.82
CA SER A 127 -0.03 -5.00 -14.58
C SER A 127 1.28 -4.89 -13.80
N LEU A 128 1.19 -4.72 -12.49
CA LEU A 128 2.35 -4.67 -11.59
C LEU A 128 3.03 -6.04 -11.49
N VAL A 129 2.28 -7.09 -11.18
CA VAL A 129 2.85 -8.43 -10.90
C VAL A 129 3.32 -9.15 -12.15
N THR A 130 2.82 -8.79 -13.34
CA THR A 130 3.24 -9.34 -14.63
C THR A 130 4.31 -8.51 -15.33
N ALA A 131 4.80 -7.45 -14.71
CA ALA A 131 5.82 -6.59 -15.31
C ALA A 131 7.13 -7.34 -15.56
N ASP A 132 7.76 -7.06 -16.69
CA ASP A 132 9.07 -7.58 -17.07
C ASP A 132 10.21 -6.55 -16.93
N ASN A 133 9.84 -5.33 -16.56
CA ASN A 133 10.78 -4.24 -16.28
C ASN A 133 10.28 -3.32 -15.18
N LEU A 134 11.20 -2.54 -14.62
CA LEU A 134 10.91 -1.64 -13.50
C LEU A 134 9.92 -0.53 -13.84
N LEU A 135 9.92 0.00 -15.06
CA LEU A 135 9.02 1.09 -15.44
C LEU A 135 7.58 0.59 -15.61
N GLN A 136 7.39 -0.59 -16.18
CA GLN A 136 6.09 -1.24 -16.26
C GLN A 136 5.56 -1.61 -14.85
N MET A 137 6.44 -2.08 -13.97
CA MET A 137 6.10 -2.31 -12.56
C MET A 137 5.66 -1.00 -11.91
N PHE A 138 6.35 0.11 -12.16
CA PHE A 138 6.01 1.44 -11.64
C PHE A 138 4.66 1.93 -12.19
N PHE A 139 4.34 1.66 -13.45
CA PHE A 139 3.01 1.96 -13.99
C PHE A 139 1.89 1.27 -13.20
N GLY A 140 2.03 -0.04 -12.96
CA GLY A 140 1.07 -0.77 -12.13
C GLY A 140 1.03 -0.27 -10.68
N TRP A 141 2.19 0.11 -10.15
CA TRP A 141 2.38 0.68 -8.81
C TRP A 141 1.61 1.99 -8.61
N GLU A 142 1.68 2.88 -9.59
CA GLU A 142 0.91 4.12 -9.62
C GLU A 142 -0.58 3.86 -9.88
N GLY A 143 -0.88 2.89 -10.73
CA GLY A 143 -2.24 2.47 -11.04
C GLY A 143 -3.01 1.98 -9.82
N VAL A 144 -2.39 1.12 -8.97
CA VAL A 144 -3.02 0.69 -7.72
C VAL A 144 -3.16 1.84 -6.71
N GLY A 145 -2.21 2.79 -6.72
CA GLY A 145 -2.30 4.01 -5.92
C GLY A 145 -3.50 4.87 -6.31
N LEU A 146 -3.70 5.10 -7.61
CA LEU A 146 -4.84 5.86 -8.13
C LEU A 146 -6.17 5.14 -7.85
N ALA A 147 -6.25 3.85 -8.16
CA ALA A 147 -7.47 3.08 -7.95
C ALA A 147 -7.85 3.01 -6.46
N SER A 148 -6.87 2.87 -5.55
CA SER A 148 -7.12 2.92 -4.12
C SER A 148 -7.64 4.29 -3.65
N TYR A 149 -7.09 5.38 -4.18
CA TYR A 149 -7.57 6.73 -3.91
C TYR A 149 -9.05 6.88 -4.28
N LEU A 150 -9.45 6.40 -5.48
CA LEU A 150 -10.83 6.43 -5.95
C LEU A 150 -11.78 5.56 -5.11
N LEU A 151 -11.28 4.42 -4.62
CA LEU A 151 -12.05 3.48 -3.82
C LEU A 151 -12.17 3.91 -2.35
N ILE A 152 -11.12 4.44 -1.73
CA ILE A 152 -11.17 4.98 -0.37
C ILE A 152 -12.08 6.19 -0.32
N GLY A 153 -11.97 7.09 -1.30
CA GLY A 153 -12.82 8.26 -1.47
C GLY A 153 -14.13 7.99 -2.21
N PHE A 154 -14.59 6.74 -2.29
CA PHE A 154 -15.79 6.37 -3.04
C PHE A 154 -17.02 7.18 -2.61
N TRP A 155 -17.22 7.36 -1.32
CA TRP A 155 -18.23 8.24 -0.76
C TRP A 155 -17.71 9.68 -0.64
N TYR A 156 -17.37 10.30 -1.77
CA TYR A 156 -16.72 11.61 -1.86
C TYR A 156 -17.49 12.78 -1.23
N LYS A 157 -18.78 12.60 -0.92
CA LYS A 157 -19.57 13.57 -0.15
C LYS A 157 -19.26 13.54 1.34
N LYS A 158 -18.55 12.50 1.82
CA LYS A 158 -18.14 12.34 3.22
C LYS A 158 -16.76 12.97 3.41
N PRO A 159 -16.60 14.06 4.18
CA PRO A 159 -15.31 14.76 4.33
C PRO A 159 -14.20 13.88 4.87
N SER A 160 -14.50 12.94 5.80
CA SER A 160 -13.52 12.00 6.34
C SER A 160 -12.99 11.04 5.27
N ALA A 161 -13.83 10.57 4.34
CA ALA A 161 -13.42 9.71 3.24
C ALA A 161 -12.49 10.46 2.26
N ASN A 162 -12.77 11.73 1.97
CA ASN A 162 -11.91 12.57 1.14
C ASN A 162 -10.55 12.80 1.79
N ALA A 163 -10.54 13.14 3.08
CA ALA A 163 -9.29 13.33 3.83
C ALA A 163 -8.45 12.05 3.87
N ALA A 164 -9.09 10.90 4.10
CA ALA A 164 -8.44 9.59 4.09
C ALA A 164 -7.85 9.22 2.72
N ALA A 165 -8.60 9.48 1.64
CA ALA A 165 -8.14 9.24 0.27
C ALA A 165 -6.93 10.11 -0.09
N ILE A 166 -6.98 11.41 0.21
CA ILE A 166 -5.85 12.33 -0.01
C ILE A 166 -4.64 11.91 0.82
N LYS A 167 -4.83 11.57 2.09
CA LYS A 167 -3.75 11.09 2.96
C LYS A 167 -3.10 9.83 2.41
N ALA A 168 -3.89 8.83 2.00
CA ALA A 168 -3.40 7.60 1.40
C ALA A 168 -2.58 7.89 0.14
N PHE A 169 -3.07 8.77 -0.74
CA PHE A 169 -2.38 9.15 -1.97
C PHE A 169 -1.04 9.85 -1.67
N VAL A 170 -1.04 10.87 -0.81
CA VAL A 170 0.15 11.70 -0.52
C VAL A 170 1.23 10.88 0.21
N VAL A 171 0.86 10.10 1.23
CA VAL A 171 1.83 9.28 1.99
C VAL A 171 2.48 8.22 1.08
N ASN A 172 1.69 7.57 0.22
CA ASN A 172 2.25 6.63 -0.75
C ASN A 172 3.19 7.32 -1.74
N ARG A 173 2.88 8.57 -2.16
CA ARG A 173 3.72 9.31 -3.10
C ARG A 173 5.14 9.58 -2.56
N VAL A 174 5.30 9.71 -1.24
CA VAL A 174 6.62 9.81 -0.62
C VAL A 174 7.43 8.53 -0.87
N GLY A 175 6.83 7.35 -0.71
CA GLY A 175 7.46 6.08 -1.06
C GLY A 175 7.74 5.95 -2.56
N ASP A 176 6.77 6.33 -3.40
CA ASP A 176 6.86 6.24 -4.86
C ASP A 176 8.01 7.10 -5.41
N PHE A 177 8.30 8.24 -4.77
CA PHE A 177 9.45 9.06 -5.12
C PHE A 177 10.79 8.31 -4.88
N GLY A 178 10.91 7.63 -3.75
CA GLY A 178 12.08 6.75 -3.50
C GLY A 178 12.20 5.65 -4.55
N PHE A 179 11.09 4.99 -4.89
CA PHE A 179 11.06 3.96 -5.94
C PHE A 179 11.53 4.52 -7.29
N ALA A 180 11.04 5.68 -7.71
CA ALA A 180 11.45 6.32 -8.95
C ALA A 180 12.96 6.64 -8.97
N LEU A 181 13.51 7.17 -7.87
CA LEU A 181 14.94 7.41 -7.76
C LEU A 181 15.75 6.10 -7.82
N GLY A 182 15.24 5.03 -7.23
CA GLY A 182 15.84 3.70 -7.36
C GLY A 182 15.89 3.21 -8.81
N ILE A 183 14.80 3.39 -9.57
CA ILE A 183 14.74 3.08 -11.01
C ILE A 183 15.78 3.91 -11.80
N PHE A 184 15.88 5.20 -11.51
CA PHE A 184 16.89 6.06 -12.16
C PHE A 184 18.31 5.60 -11.85
N GLY A 185 18.60 5.20 -10.60
CA GLY A 185 19.88 4.62 -10.21
C GLY A 185 20.20 3.34 -10.96
N ILE A 186 19.26 2.43 -11.09
CA ILE A 186 19.39 1.19 -11.87
C ILE A 186 19.70 1.51 -13.35
N PHE A 187 18.92 2.40 -13.96
CA PHE A 187 19.14 2.77 -15.37
C PHE A 187 20.49 3.46 -15.55
N PHE A 188 20.92 4.31 -14.61
CA PHE A 188 22.22 4.97 -14.67
C PHE A 188 23.38 3.95 -14.67
N ILE A 189 23.28 2.91 -13.87
CA ILE A 189 24.34 1.89 -13.73
C ILE A 189 24.30 0.88 -14.89
N PHE A 190 23.15 0.26 -15.14
CA PHE A 190 23.01 -0.87 -16.04
C PHE A 190 22.61 -0.48 -17.46
N GLN A 191 22.28 0.79 -17.73
CA GLN A 191 21.73 1.27 -19.00
C GLN A 191 20.50 0.47 -19.48
N SER A 192 19.88 -0.25 -18.57
CA SER A 192 18.68 -1.08 -18.74
C SER A 192 17.81 -1.04 -17.50
N ILE A 193 16.51 -1.30 -17.70
CA ILE A 193 15.53 -1.48 -16.62
C ILE A 193 14.83 -2.84 -16.69
N GLU A 194 15.24 -3.69 -17.63
CA GLU A 194 14.68 -5.04 -17.83
C GLU A 194 15.24 -6.00 -16.79
N PHE A 195 14.37 -6.76 -16.13
CA PHE A 195 14.77 -7.65 -15.02
C PHE A 195 15.84 -8.65 -15.45
N THR A 196 15.71 -9.29 -16.61
CA THR A 196 16.67 -10.30 -17.05
C THR A 196 18.06 -9.70 -17.22
N THR A 197 18.18 -8.51 -17.82
CA THR A 197 19.46 -7.81 -18.01
C THR A 197 20.06 -7.42 -16.65
N ILE A 198 19.28 -6.76 -15.82
CA ILE A 198 19.73 -6.26 -14.49
C ILE A 198 20.22 -7.43 -13.63
N PHE A 199 19.46 -8.53 -13.57
CA PHE A 199 19.80 -9.66 -12.71
C PHE A 199 21.05 -10.42 -13.17
N ASN A 200 21.31 -10.46 -14.46
CA ASN A 200 22.52 -11.07 -15.02
C ASN A 200 23.77 -10.20 -14.79
N ASP A 201 23.63 -8.88 -14.87
CA ASP A 201 24.75 -7.94 -14.80
C ASP A 201 25.12 -7.54 -13.35
N ALA A 202 24.18 -7.62 -12.41
CA ALA A 202 24.36 -7.17 -11.03
C ALA A 202 25.52 -7.86 -10.28
N PRO A 203 25.74 -9.19 -10.37
CA PRO A 203 26.87 -9.83 -9.69
C PRO A 203 28.22 -9.30 -10.15
N SER A 204 28.44 -9.17 -11.47
CA SER A 204 29.69 -8.64 -12.04
C SER A 204 29.90 -7.16 -11.73
N PHE A 205 28.82 -6.39 -11.59
CA PHE A 205 28.90 -4.98 -11.20
C PHE A 205 29.49 -4.81 -9.79
N ILE A 206 29.08 -5.64 -8.83
CA ILE A 206 29.56 -5.56 -7.43
C ILE A 206 31.06 -5.87 -7.30
N GLU A 207 31.63 -6.69 -8.19
CA GLU A 207 33.05 -7.03 -8.22
C GLU A 207 33.91 -5.86 -8.76
N GLY A 208 33.31 -4.85 -9.34
CA GLY A 208 33.98 -3.65 -9.86
C GLY A 208 34.66 -2.83 -8.77
N GLN A 209 35.63 -2.02 -9.18
CA GLN A 209 36.37 -1.12 -8.28
C GLN A 209 36.26 0.33 -8.73
N GLY A 210 36.36 1.23 -7.76
CA GLY A 210 36.34 2.67 -7.98
C GLY A 210 34.98 3.31 -7.84
N GLU A 211 34.88 4.61 -8.12
CA GLU A 211 33.65 5.36 -8.09
C GLU A 211 32.78 5.03 -9.31
N VAL A 212 31.53 4.70 -9.09
CA VAL A 212 30.56 4.40 -10.16
C VAL A 212 29.44 5.42 -10.25
N MET A 213 29.16 6.12 -9.15
CA MET A 213 28.05 7.08 -9.09
C MET A 213 28.28 8.12 -8.00
N THR A 214 27.83 9.35 -8.24
CA THR A 214 27.73 10.37 -7.17
C THR A 214 26.26 10.58 -6.81
N PHE A 215 25.91 10.45 -5.53
CA PHE A 215 24.56 10.68 -5.02
C PHE A 215 24.59 11.65 -3.83
N LEU A 216 23.83 12.73 -3.90
CA LEU A 216 23.80 13.80 -2.88
C LEU A 216 25.20 14.36 -2.50
N GLY A 217 26.13 14.38 -3.45
CA GLY A 217 27.51 14.84 -3.23
C GLY A 217 28.46 13.80 -2.66
N TYR A 218 28.00 12.56 -2.41
CA TYR A 218 28.83 11.45 -1.98
C TYR A 218 29.23 10.59 -3.18
N HIS A 219 30.52 10.26 -3.26
CA HIS A 219 31.07 9.35 -4.26
C HIS A 219 30.87 7.92 -3.80
N LEU A 220 30.17 7.13 -4.58
CA LEU A 220 29.78 5.77 -4.23
C LEU A 220 30.55 4.74 -5.06
N ASP A 221 31.12 3.76 -4.37
CA ASP A 221 31.62 2.52 -4.98
C ASP A 221 30.45 1.58 -5.36
N PRO A 222 30.69 0.47 -6.08
CA PRO A 222 29.62 -0.42 -6.51
C PRO A 222 28.74 -0.94 -5.37
N GLN A 223 29.32 -1.29 -4.23
CA GLN A 223 28.61 -1.82 -3.07
C GLN A 223 27.74 -0.76 -2.41
N ALA A 224 28.26 0.45 -2.22
CA ALA A 224 27.51 1.56 -1.66
C ALA A 224 26.40 2.01 -2.61
N ALA A 225 26.66 2.06 -3.92
CA ALA A 225 25.68 2.41 -4.94
C ALA A 225 24.50 1.41 -4.94
N MET A 226 24.79 0.10 -4.92
CA MET A 226 23.74 -0.93 -4.85
C MET A 226 22.96 -0.82 -3.53
N THR A 227 23.62 -0.56 -2.42
CA THR A 227 22.94 -0.35 -1.13
C THR A 227 21.96 0.83 -1.17
N VAL A 228 22.39 1.97 -1.72
CA VAL A 228 21.51 3.16 -1.87
C VAL A 228 20.33 2.83 -2.77
N ILE A 229 20.54 2.15 -3.89
CA ILE A 229 19.48 1.75 -4.81
C ILE A 229 18.48 0.82 -4.12
N CYS A 230 18.94 -0.22 -3.43
CA CYS A 230 18.08 -1.15 -2.70
C CYS A 230 17.25 -0.43 -1.62
N LEU A 231 17.84 0.52 -0.89
CA LEU A 231 17.13 1.32 0.11
C LEU A 231 16.07 2.25 -0.52
N LEU A 232 16.38 2.86 -1.66
CA LEU A 232 15.41 3.69 -2.41
C LEU A 232 14.24 2.86 -2.93
N LEU A 233 14.51 1.68 -3.48
CA LEU A 233 13.46 0.74 -3.88
C LEU A 233 12.63 0.28 -2.68
N PHE A 234 13.28 -0.03 -1.56
CA PHE A 234 12.60 -0.41 -0.32
C PHE A 234 11.73 0.73 0.25
N MET A 235 12.14 2.00 0.09
CA MET A 235 11.30 3.15 0.47
C MET A 235 9.95 3.12 -0.27
N GLY A 236 9.94 2.73 -1.55
CA GLY A 236 8.70 2.47 -2.28
C GLY A 236 7.86 1.37 -1.64
N ALA A 237 8.48 0.25 -1.27
CA ALA A 237 7.83 -0.86 -0.59
C ALA A 237 7.24 -0.43 0.77
N MET A 238 7.96 0.38 1.54
CA MET A 238 7.48 0.92 2.83
C MET A 238 6.18 1.71 2.67
N GLY A 239 6.04 2.51 1.61
CA GLY A 239 4.82 3.28 1.33
C GLY A 239 3.62 2.38 1.09
N LYS A 240 3.66 1.54 0.06
CA LYS A 240 2.54 0.66 -0.31
C LYS A 240 2.21 -0.37 0.78
N SER A 241 3.22 -0.92 1.43
CA SER A 241 3.04 -1.93 2.48
C SER A 241 2.93 -1.35 3.89
N ALA A 242 2.70 -0.06 4.02
CA ALA A 242 2.40 0.64 5.27
C ALA A 242 3.37 0.25 6.41
N GLN A 243 4.68 0.29 6.13
CA GLN A 243 5.69 0.03 7.13
C GLN A 243 5.90 1.24 8.03
N PHE A 244 6.50 1.03 9.17
CA PHE A 244 6.80 2.06 10.17
C PHE A 244 7.28 3.37 9.50
N LEU A 245 6.82 4.50 9.95
CA LEU A 245 6.86 5.85 9.39
C LEU A 245 5.85 6.11 8.24
N LEU A 246 5.66 5.21 7.28
CA LEU A 246 4.73 5.40 6.16
C LEU A 246 3.40 4.63 6.33
N HIS A 247 3.05 4.23 7.55
CA HIS A 247 1.87 3.40 7.88
C HIS A 247 0.57 4.19 8.09
N THR A 248 0.64 5.50 8.32
CA THR A 248 -0.49 6.29 8.85
C THR A 248 -1.73 6.33 7.95
N TRP A 249 -1.58 6.06 6.65
CA TRP A 249 -2.67 6.05 5.70
C TRP A 249 -3.57 4.81 5.80
N LEU A 250 -2.99 3.66 6.20
CA LEU A 250 -3.66 2.35 6.11
C LEU A 250 -4.90 2.25 7.02
N PRO A 251 -4.86 2.65 8.31
CA PRO A 251 -6.04 2.61 9.18
C PRO A 251 -7.12 3.60 8.77
N ASP A 252 -6.75 4.73 8.18
CA ASP A 252 -7.72 5.73 7.72
C ASP A 252 -8.38 5.32 6.39
N ALA A 253 -7.74 4.44 5.60
CA ALA A 253 -8.36 3.81 4.43
C ALA A 253 -9.63 3.01 4.75
N MET A 254 -9.91 2.74 6.03
CA MET A 254 -11.17 2.12 6.50
C MET A 254 -12.42 2.99 6.29
N GLU A 255 -12.28 4.23 5.88
CA GLU A 255 -13.41 5.10 5.48
C GLU A 255 -14.10 4.64 4.19
N GLY A 256 -13.44 3.87 3.35
CA GLY A 256 -14.02 3.24 2.16
C GLY A 256 -14.96 2.08 2.49
N PRO A 257 -15.76 1.61 1.50
CA PRO A 257 -16.60 0.42 1.66
C PRO A 257 -15.82 -0.82 2.09
N THR A 258 -16.40 -1.69 2.91
CA THR A 258 -15.67 -2.85 3.47
C THR A 258 -15.10 -3.81 2.43
N PRO A 259 -15.77 -4.11 1.29
CA PRO A 259 -15.16 -4.91 0.22
C PRO A 259 -13.85 -4.31 -0.33
N VAL A 260 -13.76 -2.98 -0.38
CA VAL A 260 -12.52 -2.27 -0.74
C VAL A 260 -11.42 -2.54 0.27
N SER A 261 -11.76 -2.46 1.57
CA SER A 261 -10.82 -2.79 2.64
C SER A 261 -10.30 -4.23 2.50
N ALA A 262 -11.18 -5.20 2.20
CA ALA A 262 -10.77 -6.57 1.95
C ALA A 262 -9.80 -6.69 0.77
N LEU A 263 -10.08 -6.02 -0.35
CA LEU A 263 -9.25 -6.09 -1.55
C LEU A 263 -7.88 -5.43 -1.33
N ILE A 264 -7.84 -4.20 -0.82
CA ILE A 264 -6.60 -3.45 -0.58
C ILE A 264 -5.68 -4.17 0.40
N HIS A 265 -6.23 -4.70 1.50
CA HIS A 265 -5.45 -5.19 2.64
C HIS A 265 -5.10 -6.68 2.60
N ALA A 266 -5.80 -7.47 1.78
CA ALA A 266 -5.56 -8.91 1.76
C ALA A 266 -4.54 -9.34 0.69
N ALA A 267 -4.72 -8.91 -0.56
CA ALA A 267 -4.09 -9.56 -1.70
C ALA A 267 -3.46 -8.59 -2.71
N THR A 268 -3.60 -7.27 -2.53
CA THR A 268 -3.28 -6.35 -3.62
C THR A 268 -2.31 -5.24 -3.20
N MET A 269 -2.76 -4.01 -3.00
CA MET A 269 -1.88 -2.86 -2.84
C MET A 269 -0.81 -3.04 -1.74
N VAL A 270 -1.22 -3.52 -0.57
CA VAL A 270 -0.28 -3.67 0.56
C VAL A 270 0.71 -4.81 0.37
N THR A 271 0.43 -5.77 -0.51
CA THR A 271 1.34 -6.88 -0.84
C THR A 271 2.31 -6.52 -1.97
N ALA A 272 2.08 -5.39 -2.66
CA ALA A 272 2.93 -4.94 -3.76
C ALA A 272 4.39 -4.72 -3.33
N GLY A 273 4.62 -4.15 -2.14
CA GLY A 273 5.97 -3.96 -1.61
C GLY A 273 6.66 -5.28 -1.27
N VAL A 274 5.94 -6.24 -0.72
CA VAL A 274 6.45 -7.60 -0.44
C VAL A 274 6.82 -8.30 -1.74
N PHE A 275 5.95 -8.25 -2.74
CA PHE A 275 6.20 -8.79 -4.07
C PHE A 275 7.43 -8.14 -4.73
N MET A 276 7.55 -6.80 -4.69
CA MET A 276 8.66 -6.08 -5.29
C MET A 276 9.99 -6.50 -4.68
N VAL A 277 10.10 -6.57 -3.36
CA VAL A 277 11.35 -6.98 -2.69
C VAL A 277 11.69 -8.44 -3.03
N ALA A 278 10.70 -9.34 -3.08
CA ALA A 278 10.91 -10.71 -3.50
C ALA A 278 11.32 -10.82 -4.97
N ARG A 279 10.69 -10.05 -5.87
CA ARG A 279 11.05 -9.98 -7.30
C ARG A 279 12.47 -9.48 -7.50
N LEU A 280 12.90 -8.53 -6.68
CA LEU A 280 14.23 -7.93 -6.73
C LEU A 280 15.24 -8.64 -5.80
N SER A 281 14.95 -9.87 -5.37
CA SER A 281 15.87 -10.67 -4.54
C SER A 281 17.30 -10.74 -5.10
N PRO A 282 17.55 -10.85 -6.44
CA PRO A 282 18.91 -10.83 -6.97
C PRO A 282 19.69 -9.55 -6.65
N LEU A 283 19.02 -8.41 -6.50
CA LEU A 283 19.65 -7.16 -6.10
C LEU A 283 19.74 -7.03 -4.58
N MET A 284 18.70 -7.43 -3.85
CA MET A 284 18.62 -7.30 -2.38
C MET A 284 19.70 -8.14 -1.68
N GLU A 285 19.98 -9.35 -2.17
CA GLU A 285 21.04 -10.22 -1.65
C GLU A 285 22.45 -9.63 -1.78
N LEU A 286 22.65 -8.67 -2.70
CA LEU A 286 23.92 -7.98 -2.87
C LEU A 286 24.18 -6.90 -1.82
N SER A 287 23.20 -6.55 -0.99
CA SER A 287 23.34 -5.54 0.05
C SER A 287 22.86 -6.02 1.42
N GLN A 288 23.76 -6.53 2.22
CA GLN A 288 23.48 -6.93 3.60
C GLN A 288 22.96 -5.76 4.47
N THR A 289 23.42 -4.55 4.18
CA THR A 289 22.93 -3.34 4.85
C THR A 289 21.46 -3.09 4.55
N ALA A 290 21.04 -3.22 3.28
CA ALA A 290 19.64 -3.06 2.91
C ALA A 290 18.76 -4.14 3.57
N LEU A 291 19.19 -5.41 3.57
CA LEU A 291 18.49 -6.50 4.25
C LEU A 291 18.34 -6.23 5.76
N THR A 292 19.39 -5.75 6.41
CA THR A 292 19.36 -5.36 7.84
C THR A 292 18.33 -4.26 8.11
N VAL A 293 18.27 -3.25 7.25
CA VAL A 293 17.27 -2.17 7.36
C VAL A 293 15.83 -2.72 7.14
N ILE A 294 15.65 -3.63 6.20
CA ILE A 294 14.36 -4.28 5.94
C ILE A 294 13.89 -5.05 7.19
N ILE A 295 14.80 -5.81 7.85
CA ILE A 295 14.46 -6.50 9.11
C ILE A 295 14.02 -5.49 10.18
N PHE A 296 14.78 -4.40 10.35
CA PHE A 296 14.47 -3.40 11.37
C PHE A 296 13.08 -2.79 11.17
N PHE A 297 12.76 -2.34 9.96
CA PHE A 297 11.44 -1.75 9.67
C PHE A 297 10.33 -2.78 9.76
N GLY A 298 10.54 -4.00 9.27
CA GLY A 298 9.57 -5.09 9.36
C GLY A 298 9.26 -5.47 10.80
N ALA A 299 10.27 -5.71 11.60
CA ALA A 299 10.13 -6.09 13.02
C ALA A 299 9.48 -4.99 13.86
N THR A 300 9.92 -3.75 13.66
CA THR A 300 9.33 -2.58 14.33
C THR A 300 7.86 -2.43 13.97
N THR A 301 7.51 -2.58 12.69
CA THR A 301 6.12 -2.51 12.22
C THR A 301 5.27 -3.61 12.83
N ALA A 302 5.77 -4.84 12.87
CA ALA A 302 5.05 -5.98 13.44
C ALA A 302 4.65 -5.73 14.90
N PHE A 303 5.58 -5.26 15.70
CA PHE A 303 5.36 -4.93 17.12
C PHE A 303 4.48 -3.67 17.30
N PHE A 304 4.87 -2.57 16.67
CA PHE A 304 4.20 -1.27 16.76
C PHE A 304 2.71 -1.36 16.43
N ALA A 305 2.38 -1.93 15.24
CA ALA A 305 0.99 -2.05 14.81
C ALA A 305 0.18 -2.96 15.74
N ALA A 306 0.79 -4.05 16.24
CA ALA A 306 0.12 -4.93 17.18
C ALA A 306 -0.23 -4.22 18.50
N THR A 307 0.65 -3.36 19.04
CA THR A 307 0.37 -2.59 20.26
C THR A 307 -0.83 -1.65 20.10
N ILE A 308 -0.98 -1.01 18.94
CA ILE A 308 -2.13 -0.14 18.67
C ILE A 308 -3.41 -0.97 18.53
N GLY A 309 -3.33 -2.13 17.88
CA GLY A 309 -4.46 -3.05 17.74
C GLY A 309 -5.12 -3.47 19.07
N LEU A 310 -4.35 -3.51 20.16
CA LEU A 310 -4.85 -3.86 21.51
C LEU A 310 -6.00 -2.98 21.98
N VAL A 311 -6.00 -1.69 21.60
CA VAL A 311 -6.89 -0.67 22.18
C VAL A 311 -7.88 -0.08 21.18
N GLN A 312 -7.76 -0.38 19.90
CA GLN A 312 -8.71 0.11 18.88
C GLN A 312 -10.10 -0.47 19.12
N ASN A 313 -11.14 0.36 18.92
CA ASN A 313 -12.54 -0.03 19.16
C ASN A 313 -13.34 -0.24 17.88
N ASP A 314 -12.88 0.26 16.75
CA ASP A 314 -13.47 0.02 15.43
C ASP A 314 -13.03 -1.35 14.90
N ILE A 315 -13.99 -2.19 14.52
CA ILE A 315 -13.74 -3.56 14.05
C ILE A 315 -12.83 -3.59 12.81
N LYS A 316 -13.01 -2.66 11.85
CA LYS A 316 -12.18 -2.56 10.65
C LYS A 316 -10.77 -2.08 10.99
N ARG A 317 -10.63 -1.10 11.89
CA ARG A 317 -9.32 -0.58 12.30
C ARG A 317 -8.47 -1.62 13.04
N VAL A 318 -9.07 -2.46 13.88
CA VAL A 318 -8.33 -3.59 14.51
C VAL A 318 -7.76 -4.52 13.44
N ILE A 319 -8.55 -4.90 12.44
CA ILE A 319 -8.11 -5.76 11.34
C ILE A 319 -7.06 -5.05 10.48
N ALA A 320 -7.16 -3.74 10.27
CA ALA A 320 -6.19 -2.94 9.52
C ALA A 320 -4.82 -2.89 10.21
N TYR A 321 -4.76 -2.62 11.52
CA TYR A 321 -3.51 -2.68 12.29
C TYR A 321 -2.92 -4.08 12.33
N SER A 322 -3.77 -5.08 12.39
CA SER A 322 -3.36 -6.47 12.23
C SER A 322 -2.73 -6.74 10.85
N THR A 323 -3.22 -6.08 9.77
CA THR A 323 -2.59 -6.15 8.45
C THR A 323 -1.20 -5.51 8.45
N CYS A 324 -1.05 -4.29 9.01
CA CYS A 324 0.28 -3.68 9.16
C CYS A 324 1.26 -4.61 9.88
N SER A 325 0.82 -5.24 10.99
CA SER A 325 1.63 -6.17 11.76
C SER A 325 2.06 -7.39 10.93
N GLN A 326 1.15 -8.02 10.19
CA GLN A 326 1.45 -9.18 9.36
C GLN A 326 2.37 -8.84 8.17
N LEU A 327 2.24 -7.66 7.58
CA LEU A 327 3.19 -7.16 6.58
C LEU A 327 4.59 -6.99 7.19
N GLY A 328 4.68 -6.52 8.43
CA GLY A 328 5.93 -6.48 9.19
C GLY A 328 6.60 -7.85 9.29
N TYR A 329 5.84 -8.92 9.58
CA TYR A 329 6.34 -10.30 9.55
C TYR A 329 6.91 -10.67 8.18
N MET A 330 6.21 -10.33 7.09
CA MET A 330 6.67 -10.63 5.74
C MET A 330 8.00 -9.94 5.44
N PHE A 331 8.16 -8.68 5.84
CA PHE A 331 9.42 -7.96 5.67
C PHE A 331 10.55 -8.51 6.54
N VAL A 332 10.27 -9.04 7.72
CA VAL A 332 11.28 -9.79 8.49
C VAL A 332 11.76 -11.01 7.70
N ALA A 333 10.83 -11.78 7.11
CA ALA A 333 11.19 -12.92 6.27
C ALA A 333 12.04 -12.51 5.06
N LEU A 334 11.64 -11.44 4.35
CA LEU A 334 12.41 -10.92 3.20
C LEU A 334 13.79 -10.43 3.61
N GLY A 335 13.90 -9.71 4.74
CA GLY A 335 15.15 -9.16 5.23
C GLY A 335 16.15 -10.21 5.73
N VAL A 336 15.68 -11.38 6.18
CA VAL A 336 16.56 -12.52 6.48
C VAL A 336 16.87 -13.39 5.25
N GLY A 337 16.41 -13.00 4.06
CA GLY A 337 16.60 -13.73 2.82
C GLY A 337 15.71 -14.96 2.64
N ALA A 338 14.69 -15.13 3.48
CA ALA A 338 13.70 -16.20 3.36
C ALA A 338 12.50 -15.74 2.49
N TYR A 339 12.78 -15.37 1.24
CA TYR A 339 11.79 -14.77 0.32
C TYR A 339 10.58 -15.66 0.09
N SER A 340 10.79 -16.95 -0.10
CA SER A 340 9.71 -17.92 -0.32
C SER A 340 8.75 -18.02 0.87
N ILE A 341 9.25 -17.91 2.09
CA ILE A 341 8.44 -17.90 3.32
C ILE A 341 7.64 -16.60 3.41
N GLY A 342 8.25 -15.45 3.05
CA GLY A 342 7.54 -14.18 2.95
C GLY A 342 6.36 -14.24 1.97
N ILE A 343 6.57 -14.79 0.77
CA ILE A 343 5.55 -15.00 -0.24
C ILE A 343 4.53 -16.06 0.18
N PHE A 344 4.95 -17.11 0.90
CA PHE A 344 4.03 -18.10 1.45
C PHE A 344 3.09 -17.49 2.48
N HIS A 345 3.63 -16.64 3.37
CA HIS A 345 2.78 -15.94 4.32
C HIS A 345 1.85 -14.94 3.63
N LEU A 346 2.29 -14.28 2.55
CA LEU A 346 1.43 -13.45 1.71
C LEU A 346 0.29 -14.27 1.10
N PHE A 347 0.58 -15.44 0.57
CA PHE A 347 -0.42 -16.35 -0.02
C PHE A 347 -1.48 -16.76 0.99
N THR A 348 -1.07 -17.21 2.18
CA THR A 348 -2.01 -17.61 3.25
C THR A 348 -2.75 -16.41 3.83
N HIS A 349 -2.06 -15.27 4.00
CA HIS A 349 -2.60 -14.01 4.49
C HIS A 349 -3.77 -13.52 3.62
N ALA A 350 -3.65 -13.66 2.31
CA ALA A 350 -4.70 -13.24 1.39
C ALA A 350 -6.05 -13.89 1.72
N PHE A 351 -6.06 -15.19 2.04
CA PHE A 351 -7.28 -15.90 2.40
C PHE A 351 -7.86 -15.45 3.74
N PHE A 352 -7.09 -15.49 4.81
CA PHE A 352 -7.65 -15.20 6.12
C PHE A 352 -7.92 -13.70 6.33
N LYS A 353 -7.18 -12.80 5.66
CA LYS A 353 -7.45 -11.36 5.77
C LYS A 353 -8.68 -10.94 4.98
N ALA A 354 -8.81 -11.40 3.73
CA ALA A 354 -10.03 -11.16 2.98
C ALA A 354 -11.25 -11.69 3.75
N LEU A 355 -11.14 -12.89 4.33
CA LEU A 355 -12.18 -13.49 5.17
C LEU A 355 -12.56 -12.58 6.35
N LEU A 356 -11.56 -12.13 7.13
CA LEU A 356 -11.81 -11.28 8.30
C LEU A 356 -12.48 -9.96 7.95
N PHE A 357 -12.02 -9.30 6.88
CA PHE A 357 -12.64 -8.05 6.44
C PHE A 357 -14.06 -8.26 5.91
N LEU A 358 -14.30 -9.29 5.09
CA LEU A 358 -15.65 -9.56 4.58
C LEU A 358 -16.60 -9.99 5.71
N CYS A 359 -16.13 -10.78 6.69
CA CYS A 359 -16.90 -11.09 7.88
C CYS A 359 -17.22 -9.83 8.71
N ALA A 360 -16.25 -8.92 8.87
CA ALA A 360 -16.51 -7.62 9.52
C ALA A 360 -17.55 -6.80 8.75
N GLY A 361 -17.52 -6.81 7.41
CA GLY A 361 -18.55 -6.21 6.57
C GLY A 361 -19.93 -6.80 6.81
N SER A 362 -20.02 -8.13 6.90
CA SER A 362 -21.28 -8.82 7.21
C SER A 362 -21.81 -8.46 8.61
N VAL A 363 -20.91 -8.35 9.61
CA VAL A 363 -21.29 -7.88 10.96
C VAL A 363 -21.82 -6.45 10.94
N ILE A 364 -21.09 -5.54 10.30
CA ILE A 364 -21.45 -4.11 10.17
C ILE A 364 -22.83 -3.98 9.51
N HIS A 365 -23.04 -4.70 8.42
CA HIS A 365 -24.32 -4.71 7.71
C HIS A 365 -25.47 -5.24 8.61
N ALA A 366 -25.21 -6.29 9.39
CA ALA A 366 -26.21 -6.86 10.30
C ALA A 366 -26.59 -5.92 11.45
N VAL A 367 -25.71 -5.03 11.89
CA VAL A 367 -25.94 -4.10 13.01
C VAL A 367 -26.18 -2.64 12.55
N SER A 368 -26.73 -2.44 11.36
CA SER A 368 -27.10 -1.12 10.81
C SER A 368 -25.93 -0.15 10.71
N ASP A 369 -24.83 -0.60 10.10
CA ASP A 369 -23.61 0.15 9.81
C ASP A 369 -22.77 0.61 11.04
N GLU A 370 -23.06 0.06 12.24
CA GLU A 370 -22.22 0.33 13.42
C GLU A 370 -20.88 -0.40 13.30
N GLN A 371 -19.79 0.32 13.54
CA GLN A 371 -18.41 -0.20 13.49
C GLN A 371 -17.77 -0.33 14.86
N ASP A 372 -18.29 0.33 15.89
CA ASP A 372 -17.76 0.30 17.24
C ASP A 372 -18.13 -1.00 17.97
N MET A 373 -17.13 -1.83 18.22
CA MET A 373 -17.31 -3.11 18.93
C MET A 373 -17.91 -2.96 20.32
N ARG A 374 -17.76 -1.79 20.98
CA ARG A 374 -18.33 -1.51 22.30
C ARG A 374 -19.85 -1.49 22.27
N LYS A 375 -20.45 -1.23 21.12
CA LYS A 375 -21.91 -1.20 20.88
C LYS A 375 -22.44 -2.50 20.29
N MET A 376 -21.60 -3.53 20.10
CA MET A 376 -21.97 -4.85 19.61
C MET A 376 -22.11 -5.84 20.79
N GLY A 377 -22.17 -7.12 20.51
CA GLY A 377 -22.20 -8.21 21.49
C GLY A 377 -23.36 -9.14 21.30
N GLY A 378 -23.19 -10.42 21.71
CA GLY A 378 -24.25 -11.44 21.65
C GLY A 378 -24.68 -11.87 20.23
N LEU A 379 -23.96 -11.50 19.18
CA LEU A 379 -24.36 -11.70 17.79
C LEU A 379 -24.25 -13.16 17.31
N ARG A 380 -23.55 -14.04 18.05
CA ARG A 380 -23.26 -15.41 17.67
C ARG A 380 -24.51 -16.22 17.25
N LYS A 381 -25.63 -16.01 17.91
CA LYS A 381 -26.88 -16.75 17.63
C LYS A 381 -27.66 -16.18 16.46
N HIS A 382 -27.48 -14.93 16.13
CA HIS A 382 -28.24 -14.21 15.08
C HIS A 382 -27.56 -14.35 13.70
N ILE A 383 -26.22 -14.39 13.67
CA ILE A 383 -25.43 -14.52 12.44
C ILE A 383 -24.41 -15.66 12.56
N PRO A 384 -24.89 -16.93 12.63
CA PRO A 384 -24.03 -18.09 12.91
C PRO A 384 -23.02 -18.38 11.80
N ILE A 385 -23.35 -18.18 10.52
CA ILE A 385 -22.43 -18.40 9.40
C ILE A 385 -21.28 -17.41 9.48
N THR A 386 -21.57 -16.12 9.62
CA THR A 386 -20.59 -15.05 9.81
C THR A 386 -19.73 -15.31 11.05
N TYR A 387 -20.31 -15.79 12.14
CA TYR A 387 -19.57 -16.16 13.36
C TYR A 387 -18.52 -17.25 13.11
N TRP A 388 -18.92 -18.38 12.51
CA TRP A 388 -18.00 -19.50 12.31
C TRP A 388 -16.93 -19.20 11.28
N THR A 389 -17.26 -18.47 10.21
CA THR A 389 -16.27 -18.05 9.22
C THR A 389 -15.29 -17.01 9.79
N MET A 390 -15.75 -16.07 10.61
CA MET A 390 -14.89 -15.16 11.38
C MET A 390 -13.99 -15.92 12.37
N MET A 391 -14.52 -16.96 13.00
CA MET A 391 -13.75 -17.83 13.90
C MET A 391 -12.61 -18.53 13.16
N ILE A 392 -12.87 -19.10 11.99
CA ILE A 392 -11.83 -19.73 11.13
C ILE A 392 -10.76 -18.72 10.77
N GLY A 393 -11.14 -17.49 10.36
CA GLY A 393 -10.21 -16.41 10.07
C GLY A 393 -9.37 -16.01 11.29
N THR A 394 -9.98 -15.96 12.46
CA THR A 394 -9.31 -15.67 13.73
C THR A 394 -8.30 -16.76 14.11
N LEU A 395 -8.68 -18.03 13.99
CA LEU A 395 -7.79 -19.18 14.26
C LEU A 395 -6.61 -19.20 13.29
N ALA A 396 -6.84 -18.87 12.01
CA ALA A 396 -5.79 -18.77 11.01
C ALA A 396 -4.84 -17.58 11.31
N LEU A 397 -5.36 -16.40 11.60
CA LEU A 397 -4.55 -15.21 11.92
C LEU A 397 -3.71 -15.41 13.18
N THR A 398 -4.29 -15.99 14.23
CA THR A 398 -3.59 -16.22 15.50
C THR A 398 -2.56 -17.35 15.41
N GLY A 399 -2.68 -18.20 14.40
CA GLY A 399 -1.76 -19.31 14.19
C GLY A 399 -2.05 -20.50 15.11
N VAL A 400 -3.27 -21.00 15.07
CA VAL A 400 -3.64 -22.20 15.82
C VAL A 400 -3.28 -23.45 15.05
N GLY A 401 -2.49 -24.32 15.67
CA GLY A 401 -2.02 -25.58 15.11
C GLY A 401 -1.39 -26.47 16.17
N ILE A 402 -0.89 -27.61 15.76
CA ILE A 402 -0.20 -28.56 16.64
C ILE A 402 1.29 -28.29 16.55
N PRO A 403 1.96 -27.81 17.61
CA PRO A 403 3.39 -27.53 17.61
C PRO A 403 4.22 -28.71 17.13
N LEU A 404 5.33 -28.43 16.46
CA LEU A 404 6.26 -29.44 15.88
C LEU A 404 5.64 -30.31 14.77
N THR A 405 4.50 -29.90 14.22
CA THR A 405 3.87 -30.55 13.07
C THR A 405 3.48 -29.53 12.03
N HIS A 406 3.11 -29.98 10.83
CA HIS A 406 2.52 -29.14 9.79
C HIS A 406 0.99 -29.23 9.78
N LEU A 407 0.37 -29.55 10.93
CA LEU A 407 -1.08 -29.64 11.10
C LEU A 407 -1.61 -28.40 11.83
N GLY A 408 -2.31 -27.54 11.10
CA GLY A 408 -2.88 -26.32 11.66
C GLY A 408 -3.48 -25.42 10.59
N PHE A 409 -4.05 -24.31 11.02
CA PHE A 409 -4.56 -23.28 10.11
C PHE A 409 -3.42 -22.64 9.33
N ALA A 410 -3.75 -22.04 8.18
CA ALA A 410 -2.75 -21.54 7.23
C ALA A 410 -1.73 -20.57 7.85
N GLY A 411 -2.18 -19.68 8.74
CA GLY A 411 -1.30 -18.73 9.43
C GLY A 411 -0.36 -19.36 10.45
N PHE A 412 -0.69 -20.53 11.02
CA PHE A 412 0.21 -21.28 11.88
C PHE A 412 1.48 -21.68 11.12
N ILE A 413 1.30 -22.37 9.98
CA ILE A 413 2.42 -22.91 9.21
C ILE A 413 3.30 -21.78 8.63
N SER A 414 2.67 -20.71 8.12
CA SER A 414 3.41 -19.63 7.45
C SER A 414 4.07 -18.65 8.41
N LYS A 415 3.40 -18.27 9.50
CA LYS A 415 3.93 -17.30 10.47
C LYS A 415 5.06 -17.90 11.32
N ASP A 416 4.89 -19.15 11.75
CA ASP A 416 5.89 -19.83 12.57
C ASP A 416 7.17 -20.04 11.77
N ALA A 417 7.08 -20.36 10.46
CA ALA A 417 8.22 -20.42 9.57
C ALA A 417 9.00 -19.10 9.49
N ILE A 418 8.33 -17.94 9.52
CA ILE A 418 9.00 -16.62 9.57
C ILE A 418 9.80 -16.46 10.86
N ILE A 419 9.24 -16.83 11.99
CA ILE A 419 9.87 -16.73 13.31
C ILE A 419 11.10 -17.66 13.39
N GLU A 420 10.97 -18.89 12.88
CA GLU A 420 12.08 -19.84 12.79
C GLU A 420 13.21 -19.37 11.90
N ALA A 421 12.88 -18.80 10.71
CA ALA A 421 13.86 -18.22 9.79
C ALA A 421 14.58 -17.01 10.40
N ALA A 422 13.87 -16.15 11.13
CA ALA A 422 14.48 -15.01 11.81
C ALA A 422 15.48 -15.46 12.89
N TYR A 423 15.17 -16.51 13.64
CA TYR A 423 16.10 -17.06 14.62
C TYR A 423 17.30 -17.73 13.95
N ALA A 424 17.09 -18.50 12.89
CA ALA A 424 18.18 -19.14 12.15
C ALA A 424 19.20 -18.14 11.62
N SER A 425 18.72 -17.07 10.98
CA SER A 425 19.60 -15.99 10.46
C SER A 425 20.35 -15.23 11.56
N ALA A 426 19.99 -15.34 12.83
CA ALA A 426 20.70 -14.72 13.94
C ALA A 426 21.91 -15.52 14.43
N GLY A 427 22.04 -16.80 14.07
CA GLY A 427 22.97 -17.73 14.67
C GLY A 427 24.02 -18.38 13.74
N GLY A 428 23.97 -18.17 12.42
CA GLY A 428 24.87 -18.79 11.44
C GLY A 428 26.22 -18.07 11.26
N GLU A 429 27.07 -18.59 10.38
CA GLU A 429 28.39 -17.99 10.03
C GLU A 429 28.25 -16.54 9.48
N HIS A 430 27.11 -16.24 8.86
CA HIS A 430 26.76 -14.91 8.36
C HIS A 430 25.66 -14.25 9.21
N ALA A 431 25.74 -14.44 10.55
CA ALA A 431 24.76 -13.95 11.50
C ALA A 431 24.44 -12.47 11.34
N ASN A 432 23.16 -12.14 11.14
CA ASN A 432 22.69 -10.76 11.18
C ASN A 432 22.15 -10.46 12.60
N PRO A 433 22.83 -9.59 13.39
CA PRO A 433 22.33 -9.27 14.75
C PRO A 433 20.92 -8.69 14.79
N MET A 434 20.49 -8.03 13.69
CA MET A 434 19.15 -7.49 13.57
C MET A 434 18.09 -8.60 13.43
N ALA A 435 18.46 -9.79 12.97
CA ALA A 435 17.56 -10.93 12.89
C ALA A 435 17.07 -11.39 14.27
N LEU A 436 17.94 -11.28 15.31
CA LEU A 436 17.54 -11.55 16.70
C LEU A 436 16.48 -10.54 17.20
N TYR A 437 16.63 -9.27 16.84
CA TYR A 437 15.58 -8.26 17.08
C TYR A 437 14.30 -8.63 16.35
N GLY A 438 14.41 -9.05 15.07
CA GLY A 438 13.29 -9.54 14.28
C GLY A 438 12.56 -10.71 14.94
N PHE A 439 13.30 -11.69 15.44
CA PHE A 439 12.76 -12.84 16.17
C PHE A 439 11.95 -12.40 17.40
N TRP A 440 12.54 -11.62 18.30
CA TRP A 440 11.84 -11.24 19.54
C TRP A 440 10.63 -10.34 19.28
N MET A 441 10.72 -9.40 18.34
CA MET A 441 9.57 -8.55 17.98
C MET A 441 8.42 -9.35 17.38
N THR A 442 8.70 -10.33 16.53
CA THR A 442 7.67 -11.19 15.94
C THR A 442 7.05 -12.15 16.98
N VAL A 443 7.84 -12.71 17.86
CA VAL A 443 7.35 -13.56 18.97
C VAL A 443 6.42 -12.78 19.90
N ILE A 444 6.81 -11.58 20.32
CA ILE A 444 5.97 -10.71 21.15
C ILE A 444 4.69 -10.30 20.40
N ALA A 445 4.83 -9.91 19.14
CA ALA A 445 3.70 -9.54 18.30
C ALA A 445 2.71 -10.72 18.12
N ALA A 446 3.14 -11.98 18.19
CA ALA A 446 2.25 -13.14 18.15
C ALA A 446 1.28 -13.17 19.34
N ALA A 447 1.75 -12.86 20.56
CA ALA A 447 0.89 -12.75 21.73
C ALA A 447 -0.11 -11.60 21.59
N LEU A 448 0.37 -10.44 21.15
CA LEU A 448 -0.48 -9.25 20.93
C LEU A 448 -1.53 -9.51 19.86
N THR A 449 -1.14 -10.20 18.78
CA THR A 449 -2.05 -10.62 17.68
C THR A 449 -3.16 -11.51 18.20
N SER A 450 -2.82 -12.50 19.02
CA SER A 450 -3.79 -13.38 19.64
C SER A 450 -4.74 -12.58 20.54
N PHE A 451 -4.21 -11.71 21.40
CA PHE A 451 -5.03 -10.92 22.30
C PHE A 451 -6.05 -10.04 21.58
N TYR A 452 -5.64 -9.19 20.63
CA TYR A 452 -6.59 -8.28 19.98
C TYR A 452 -7.58 -9.01 19.06
N SER A 453 -7.18 -10.13 18.45
CA SER A 453 -8.07 -10.93 17.59
C SER A 453 -9.17 -11.59 18.43
N TRP A 454 -8.83 -12.18 19.57
CA TRP A 454 -9.80 -12.74 20.49
C TRP A 454 -10.64 -11.67 21.18
N ARG A 455 -10.06 -10.51 21.51
CA ARG A 455 -10.80 -9.33 21.97
C ARG A 455 -11.89 -8.95 20.99
N LEU A 456 -11.56 -8.82 19.70
CA LEU A 456 -12.51 -8.52 18.63
C LEU A 456 -13.64 -9.55 18.60
N THR A 457 -13.31 -10.84 18.59
CA THR A 457 -14.29 -11.93 18.55
C THR A 457 -15.19 -11.95 19.77
N PHE A 458 -14.63 -11.78 20.97
CA PHE A 458 -15.41 -11.78 22.21
C PHE A 458 -16.31 -10.56 22.33
N MET A 459 -15.83 -9.38 21.98
CA MET A 459 -16.63 -8.16 22.06
C MET A 459 -17.76 -8.14 21.03
N THR A 460 -17.56 -8.72 19.85
CA THR A 460 -18.56 -8.70 18.77
C THR A 460 -19.61 -9.79 18.94
N PHE A 461 -19.21 -11.01 19.23
CA PHE A 461 -20.09 -12.18 19.15
C PHE A 461 -20.56 -12.72 20.48
N HIS A 462 -19.79 -12.47 21.56
CA HIS A 462 -20.07 -13.01 22.89
C HIS A 462 -20.59 -11.93 23.85
N GLY A 463 -20.95 -12.35 25.05
CA GLY A 463 -21.49 -11.47 26.08
C GLY A 463 -22.94 -11.06 25.85
N LYS A 464 -23.37 -10.03 26.58
CA LYS A 464 -24.74 -9.47 26.45
C LYS A 464 -24.78 -8.52 25.24
N PRO A 465 -25.90 -8.48 24.47
CA PRO A 465 -26.11 -7.48 23.44
C PRO A 465 -26.01 -6.05 24.02
N ARG A 466 -25.26 -5.20 23.35
CA ARG A 466 -25.08 -3.77 23.69
C ARG A 466 -25.64 -2.83 22.61
N ALA A 467 -26.07 -3.39 21.48
CA ALA A 467 -26.76 -2.66 20.45
C ALA A 467 -28.21 -2.29 20.92
N PRO A 468 -28.78 -1.21 20.38
CA PRO A 468 -30.18 -0.84 20.64
C PRO A 468 -31.14 -2.00 20.32
N VAL A 469 -32.24 -2.10 21.10
CA VAL A 469 -33.21 -3.19 20.96
C VAL A 469 -33.80 -3.25 19.54
N ASP A 470 -34.03 -2.08 18.93
CA ASP A 470 -34.59 -2.01 17.57
C ASP A 470 -33.60 -2.55 16.54
N VAL A 471 -32.31 -2.28 16.69
CA VAL A 471 -31.25 -2.86 15.83
C VAL A 471 -31.22 -4.38 15.98
N MET A 472 -31.23 -4.88 17.23
CA MET A 472 -31.19 -6.32 17.52
C MET A 472 -32.37 -7.11 16.94
N LYS A 473 -33.54 -6.49 16.79
CA LYS A 473 -34.72 -7.11 16.14
C LYS A 473 -34.54 -7.35 14.66
N HIS A 474 -33.70 -6.55 14.00
CA HIS A 474 -33.47 -6.61 12.55
C HIS A 474 -32.17 -7.33 12.17
N VAL A 475 -31.39 -7.77 13.15
CA VAL A 475 -30.16 -8.54 12.90
C VAL A 475 -30.50 -9.85 12.20
N HIS A 476 -29.95 -10.04 11.02
CA HIS A 476 -30.13 -11.25 10.21
C HIS A 476 -28.81 -11.62 9.51
N GLU A 477 -28.70 -12.88 9.10
CA GLU A 477 -27.53 -13.36 8.36
C GLU A 477 -27.47 -12.74 6.96
N SER A 478 -26.25 -12.58 6.46
CA SER A 478 -26.00 -12.07 5.12
C SER A 478 -26.55 -13.02 4.03
N PRO A 479 -26.97 -12.49 2.86
CA PRO A 479 -27.47 -13.30 1.76
C PRO A 479 -26.39 -14.24 1.19
N LEU A 480 -26.80 -15.28 0.46
CA LEU A 480 -25.89 -16.30 -0.12
C LEU A 480 -24.77 -15.70 -0.98
N VAL A 481 -25.07 -14.63 -1.73
CA VAL A 481 -24.06 -13.94 -2.56
C VAL A 481 -22.92 -13.37 -1.73
N MET A 482 -23.12 -13.06 -0.45
CA MET A 482 -22.08 -12.63 0.48
C MET A 482 -21.48 -13.81 1.25
N THR A 483 -22.25 -14.86 1.61
CA THR A 483 -21.74 -15.96 2.41
C THR A 483 -20.94 -16.97 1.61
N ILE A 484 -21.21 -17.19 0.32
CA ILE A 484 -20.40 -18.08 -0.55
C ILE A 484 -18.92 -17.65 -0.58
N PRO A 485 -18.56 -16.37 -0.82
CA PRO A 485 -17.18 -15.94 -0.69
C PRO A 485 -16.54 -16.24 0.68
N LEU A 486 -17.29 -16.11 1.77
CA LEU A 486 -16.80 -16.44 3.11
C LEU A 486 -16.45 -17.95 3.25
N PHE A 487 -17.25 -18.83 2.69
CA PHE A 487 -16.94 -20.27 2.71
C PHE A 487 -15.68 -20.61 1.91
N VAL A 488 -15.53 -20.05 0.70
CA VAL A 488 -14.34 -20.27 -0.13
C VAL A 488 -13.06 -19.76 0.55
N LEU A 489 -13.11 -18.55 1.10
CA LEU A 489 -11.98 -17.98 1.85
C LEU A 489 -11.69 -18.78 3.13
N SER A 490 -12.70 -19.30 3.81
CA SER A 490 -12.54 -20.14 5.00
C SER A 490 -11.81 -21.44 4.67
N ALA A 491 -12.14 -22.06 3.54
CA ALA A 491 -11.41 -23.25 3.07
C ALA A 491 -9.93 -22.95 2.80
N GLY A 492 -9.62 -21.82 2.15
CA GLY A 492 -8.24 -21.36 1.94
C GLY A 492 -7.53 -21.06 3.27
N ALA A 493 -8.18 -20.37 4.20
CA ALA A 493 -7.63 -20.03 5.52
C ALA A 493 -7.34 -21.27 6.39
N ALA A 494 -8.10 -22.34 6.21
CA ALA A 494 -7.90 -23.60 6.93
C ALA A 494 -6.84 -24.49 6.27
N LEU A 495 -6.87 -24.65 4.94
CA LEU A 495 -6.17 -25.72 4.23
C LEU A 495 -4.92 -25.27 3.45
N ALA A 496 -4.85 -24.03 2.97
CA ALA A 496 -3.79 -23.58 2.07
C ALA A 496 -2.38 -23.75 2.66
N GLY A 497 -2.23 -23.57 3.96
CA GLY A 497 -0.96 -23.80 4.64
C GLY A 497 -0.49 -25.23 4.54
N MET A 498 -1.37 -26.20 4.87
CA MET A 498 -1.06 -27.62 4.87
C MET A 498 -0.81 -28.18 3.46
N ILE A 499 -1.49 -27.65 2.45
CA ILE A 499 -1.39 -28.17 1.08
C ILE A 499 -0.09 -27.69 0.42
N PHE A 500 0.29 -26.43 0.62
CA PHE A 500 1.33 -25.79 -0.19
C PHE A 500 2.69 -25.61 0.49
N TYR A 501 2.82 -25.84 1.82
CA TYR A 501 4.09 -25.59 2.53
C TYR A 501 5.29 -26.31 1.92
N SER A 502 5.11 -27.59 1.50
CA SER A 502 6.18 -28.38 0.92
C SER A 502 6.75 -27.77 -0.35
N SER A 503 5.89 -27.19 -1.20
CA SER A 503 6.30 -26.54 -2.44
C SER A 503 6.95 -25.18 -2.19
N PHE A 504 6.48 -24.43 -1.18
CA PHE A 504 7.00 -23.07 -0.94
C PHE A 504 8.34 -23.06 -0.22
N TYR A 505 8.55 -23.90 0.80
CA TYR A 505 9.80 -23.92 1.59
C TYR A 505 10.21 -25.29 2.12
N GLY A 506 9.51 -26.35 1.72
CA GLY A 506 9.86 -27.74 2.06
C GLY A 506 10.62 -28.43 0.92
N GLU A 507 10.48 -29.75 0.86
CA GLU A 507 11.21 -30.62 -0.10
C GLU A 507 10.94 -30.29 -1.58
N GLY A 508 9.79 -29.69 -1.90
CA GLY A 508 9.41 -29.29 -3.26
C GLY A 508 9.93 -27.93 -3.71
N TYR A 509 10.74 -27.23 -2.91
CA TYR A 509 11.17 -25.85 -3.13
C TYR A 509 11.80 -25.63 -4.51
N GLU A 510 12.85 -26.36 -4.83
CA GLU A 510 13.59 -26.21 -6.09
C GLU A 510 12.72 -26.49 -7.33
N ALA A 511 11.92 -27.56 -7.26
CA ALA A 511 11.02 -27.93 -8.34
C ALA A 511 9.89 -26.91 -8.58
N PHE A 512 9.48 -26.20 -7.53
CA PHE A 512 8.42 -25.21 -7.61
C PHE A 512 8.91 -23.84 -8.07
N TRP A 513 9.95 -23.29 -7.39
CA TRP A 513 10.39 -21.91 -7.66
C TRP A 513 11.21 -21.77 -8.93
N LYS A 514 11.98 -22.77 -9.34
CA LYS A 514 12.75 -22.80 -10.60
C LYS A 514 13.56 -21.53 -10.87
N GLY A 515 14.16 -20.94 -9.82
CA GLY A 515 14.92 -19.71 -9.92
C GLY A 515 14.10 -18.41 -9.98
N SER A 516 12.77 -18.46 -9.80
CA SER A 516 11.92 -17.25 -9.73
C SER A 516 12.20 -16.38 -8.51
N LEU A 517 12.76 -16.97 -7.46
CA LEU A 517 13.31 -16.30 -6.29
C LEU A 517 14.80 -16.62 -6.23
N PHE A 518 15.60 -15.60 -6.00
CA PHE A 518 17.04 -15.76 -5.87
C PHE A 518 17.45 -15.79 -4.39
N THR A 519 18.34 -16.72 -4.05
CA THR A 519 19.00 -16.80 -2.76
C THR A 519 20.48 -16.99 -3.03
N SER A 520 21.34 -16.19 -2.39
CA SER A 520 22.79 -16.30 -2.59
C SER A 520 23.31 -17.62 -2.00
N GLU A 521 24.45 -18.11 -2.50
CA GLU A 521 25.09 -19.32 -1.97
C GLU A 521 25.49 -19.20 -0.49
N ALA A 522 25.69 -17.96 -0.02
CA ALA A 522 26.01 -17.69 1.38
C ALA A 522 24.77 -17.70 2.30
N ASN A 523 23.58 -17.69 1.74
CA ASN A 523 22.33 -17.65 2.50
C ASN A 523 21.74 -19.05 2.70
N HIS A 524 21.97 -19.63 3.86
CA HIS A 524 21.51 -20.97 4.24
C HIS A 524 20.26 -20.97 5.13
N VAL A 525 19.59 -19.83 5.30
CA VAL A 525 18.49 -19.65 6.27
C VAL A 525 17.37 -20.68 6.10
N LEU A 526 16.99 -21.02 4.85
CA LEU A 526 15.96 -22.01 4.57
C LEU A 526 16.36 -23.43 5.04
N HIS A 527 17.64 -23.75 5.03
CA HIS A 527 18.12 -25.03 5.52
C HIS A 527 18.28 -25.02 7.05
N GLU A 528 18.86 -23.94 7.59
CA GLU A 528 19.16 -23.80 9.02
C GLU A 528 17.91 -23.70 9.89
N MET A 529 16.80 -23.12 9.35
CA MET A 529 15.55 -23.01 10.10
C MET A 529 14.96 -24.35 10.55
N HIS A 530 15.23 -25.44 9.83
CA HIS A 530 14.76 -26.76 10.22
C HIS A 530 15.50 -27.33 11.45
N SER A 531 16.71 -26.83 11.73
CA SER A 531 17.56 -27.26 12.84
C SER A 531 17.47 -26.40 14.10
N VAL A 532 16.63 -25.35 14.11
CA VAL A 532 16.47 -24.47 15.27
C VAL A 532 15.96 -25.22 16.52
N PRO A 533 16.33 -24.79 17.73
CA PRO A 533 15.91 -25.43 18.98
C PRO A 533 14.39 -25.56 19.11
N ALA A 534 13.91 -26.62 19.74
CA ALA A 534 12.48 -26.88 19.91
C ALA A 534 11.71 -25.74 20.62
N TRP A 535 12.37 -25.03 21.56
CA TRP A 535 11.73 -23.90 22.23
C TRP A 535 11.40 -22.75 21.26
N VAL A 536 12.21 -22.54 20.24
CA VAL A 536 11.95 -21.55 19.18
C VAL A 536 10.68 -21.92 18.41
N LYS A 537 10.56 -23.20 17.99
CA LYS A 537 9.38 -23.71 17.27
C LYS A 537 8.10 -23.67 18.09
N VAL A 538 8.20 -23.81 19.42
CA VAL A 538 7.05 -23.81 20.32
C VAL A 538 6.70 -22.39 20.81
N SER A 539 7.64 -21.45 20.77
CA SER A 539 7.44 -20.11 21.30
C SER A 539 6.23 -19.35 20.71
N PRO A 540 5.94 -19.40 19.39
CA PRO A 540 4.76 -18.72 18.84
C PRO A 540 3.45 -19.29 19.38
N PHE A 541 3.38 -20.60 19.55
CA PHE A 541 2.21 -21.26 20.11
C PHE A 541 1.97 -20.86 21.57
N VAL A 542 3.02 -20.85 22.39
CA VAL A 542 2.93 -20.42 23.80
C VAL A 542 2.45 -18.96 23.89
N MET A 543 3.00 -18.08 23.05
CA MET A 543 2.60 -16.68 23.01
C MET A 543 1.16 -16.50 22.50
N MET A 544 0.75 -17.26 21.50
CA MET A 544 -0.64 -17.30 21.04
C MET A 544 -1.59 -17.74 22.17
N ALA A 545 -1.26 -18.82 22.87
CA ALA A 545 -2.07 -19.32 23.97
C ALA A 545 -2.17 -18.31 25.12
N LEU A 546 -1.05 -17.64 25.46
CA LEU A 546 -1.02 -16.57 26.45
C LEU A 546 -1.95 -15.41 26.06
N GLY A 547 -1.87 -14.93 24.82
CA GLY A 547 -2.73 -13.86 24.32
C GLY A 547 -4.22 -14.24 24.39
N PHE A 548 -4.56 -15.48 24.02
CA PHE A 548 -5.92 -16.01 24.14
C PHE A 548 -6.40 -16.03 25.60
N LEU A 549 -5.60 -16.59 26.52
CA LEU A 549 -5.97 -16.70 27.93
C LEU A 549 -6.20 -15.34 28.58
N VAL A 550 -5.35 -14.35 28.26
CA VAL A 550 -5.50 -12.99 28.76
C VAL A 550 -6.77 -12.35 28.19
N ALA A 551 -7.04 -12.52 26.89
CA ALA A 551 -8.25 -11.99 26.28
C ALA A 551 -9.52 -12.65 26.86
N TYR A 552 -9.51 -13.97 27.07
CA TYR A 552 -10.61 -14.69 27.68
C TYR A 552 -10.86 -14.19 29.13
N GLN A 553 -9.79 -14.05 29.93
CA GLN A 553 -9.90 -13.51 31.29
C GLN A 553 -10.51 -12.11 31.30
N PHE A 554 -10.09 -11.23 30.38
CA PHE A 554 -10.51 -9.82 30.35
C PHE A 554 -11.92 -9.60 29.80
N TYR A 555 -12.32 -10.34 28.76
CA TYR A 555 -13.56 -10.05 28.04
C TYR A 555 -14.70 -11.03 28.30
N ILE A 556 -14.39 -12.22 28.86
CA ILE A 556 -15.41 -13.22 29.18
C ILE A 556 -15.58 -13.35 30.71
N ARG A 557 -14.47 -13.56 31.44
CA ARG A 557 -14.54 -13.85 32.87
C ARG A 557 -14.66 -12.59 33.74
N SER A 558 -13.93 -11.55 33.38
CA SER A 558 -13.86 -10.30 34.18
C SER A 558 -13.95 -9.05 33.30
N PRO A 559 -15.13 -8.72 32.71
CA PRO A 559 -15.27 -7.64 31.73
C PRO A 559 -14.94 -6.23 32.23
N GLU A 560 -14.92 -6.04 33.58
CA GLU A 560 -14.55 -4.77 34.20
C GLU A 560 -13.04 -4.52 34.28
N THR A 561 -12.22 -5.57 34.15
CA THR A 561 -10.76 -5.47 34.27
C THR A 561 -10.13 -4.56 33.25
N PRO A 562 -10.45 -4.62 31.93
CA PRO A 562 -9.87 -3.74 30.93
C PRO A 562 -10.12 -2.26 31.22
N LYS A 563 -11.33 -1.90 31.68
CA LYS A 563 -11.68 -0.53 32.06
C LYS A 563 -10.83 -0.03 33.22
N LYS A 564 -10.74 -0.81 34.28
CA LYS A 564 -9.92 -0.47 35.49
C LYS A 564 -8.44 -0.33 35.11
N LEU A 565 -7.93 -1.19 34.23
CA LEU A 565 -6.55 -1.14 33.77
C LEU A 565 -6.27 0.13 32.92
N ALA A 566 -7.19 0.49 32.03
CA ALA A 566 -7.11 1.71 31.22
C ALA A 566 -7.15 2.97 32.12
N GLU A 567 -8.00 3.00 33.14
CA GLU A 567 -8.07 4.10 34.10
C GLU A 567 -6.79 4.20 34.93
N ARG A 568 -6.22 3.07 35.37
CA ARG A 568 -4.97 3.03 36.16
C ARG A 568 -3.74 3.46 35.37
N HIS A 569 -3.68 3.11 34.08
CA HIS A 569 -2.56 3.40 33.18
C HIS A 569 -2.99 4.33 32.03
N GLN A 570 -3.70 5.42 32.37
CA GLN A 570 -4.31 6.32 31.41
C GLN A 570 -3.31 6.89 30.40
N GLY A 571 -2.08 7.24 30.81
CA GLY A 571 -1.05 7.76 29.91
C GLY A 571 -0.67 6.77 28.81
N LEU A 572 -0.42 5.51 29.18
CA LEU A 572 -0.11 4.46 28.22
C LEU A 572 -1.32 4.14 27.32
N TYR A 573 -2.51 4.08 27.90
CA TYR A 573 -3.73 3.85 27.14
C TYR A 573 -3.96 4.94 26.09
N GLN A 574 -3.82 6.22 26.45
CA GLN A 574 -3.94 7.35 25.53
C GLN A 574 -2.86 7.34 24.46
N PHE A 575 -1.62 7.01 24.82
CA PHE A 575 -0.53 6.88 23.88
C PHE A 575 -0.81 5.84 22.77
N LEU A 576 -1.31 4.67 23.18
CA LEU A 576 -1.68 3.61 22.22
C LEU A 576 -2.96 3.96 21.44
N LEU A 577 -3.96 4.55 22.09
CA LEU A 577 -5.22 4.94 21.46
C LEU A 577 -5.00 6.00 20.37
N ASN A 578 -4.10 6.96 20.65
CA ASN A 578 -3.68 7.99 19.70
C ASN A 578 -2.55 7.51 18.76
N LYS A 579 -2.38 6.19 18.59
CA LYS A 579 -1.52 5.60 17.56
C LYS A 579 -0.06 6.08 17.64
N TRP A 580 0.48 6.20 18.88
CA TRP A 580 1.81 6.75 19.17
C TRP A 580 1.99 8.21 18.72
N TYR A 581 0.92 8.94 18.53
CA TYR A 581 0.88 10.35 18.08
C TYR A 581 1.56 10.62 16.73
N PHE A 582 1.69 9.63 15.84
CA PHE A 582 2.30 9.87 14.52
C PHE A 582 1.51 10.84 13.66
N ASP A 583 0.18 10.78 13.72
CA ASP A 583 -0.68 11.69 12.97
C ASP A 583 -0.48 13.14 13.43
N GLU A 584 -0.40 13.38 14.73
CA GLU A 584 -0.18 14.69 15.34
C GLU A 584 1.23 15.22 15.06
N ILE A 585 2.25 14.34 15.13
CA ILE A 585 3.64 14.69 14.78
C ILE A 585 3.73 15.13 13.32
N TYR A 586 3.13 14.38 12.41
CA TYR A 586 3.15 14.73 10.99
C TYR A 586 2.32 15.98 10.68
N ASP A 587 1.18 16.18 11.35
CA ASP A 587 0.41 17.41 11.24
C ASP A 587 1.26 18.63 11.64
N PHE A 588 1.94 18.55 12.80
CA PHE A 588 2.76 19.64 13.32
C PHE A 588 4.02 19.90 12.48
N LEU A 589 4.78 18.85 12.12
CA LEU A 589 6.08 18.99 11.46
C LEU A 589 5.99 19.18 9.94
N ILE A 590 4.95 18.65 9.29
CA ILE A 590 4.86 18.59 7.83
C ILE A 590 3.63 19.33 7.32
N VAL A 591 2.42 18.94 7.77
CA VAL A 591 1.19 19.41 7.14
C VAL A 591 0.99 20.92 7.38
N ARG A 592 1.06 21.38 8.63
CA ARG A 592 0.87 22.81 8.97
C ARG A 592 1.91 23.71 8.31
N PRO A 593 3.23 23.40 8.37
CA PRO A 593 4.24 24.21 7.66
C PRO A 593 4.03 24.24 6.15
N THR A 594 3.70 23.09 5.52
CA THR A 594 3.44 23.01 4.09
C THR A 594 2.22 23.87 3.69
N MET A 595 1.13 23.76 4.45
CA MET A 595 -0.08 24.55 4.23
C MET A 595 0.16 26.06 4.47
N TRP A 596 1.02 26.41 5.44
CA TRP A 596 1.42 27.78 5.67
C TRP A 596 2.26 28.31 4.50
N LEU A 597 3.27 27.56 4.08
CA LEU A 597 4.11 27.92 2.93
C LEU A 597 3.28 28.07 1.65
N GLY A 598 2.39 27.12 1.38
CA GLY A 598 1.48 27.18 0.23
C GLY A 598 0.61 28.44 0.25
N ARG A 599 0.08 28.84 1.41
CA ARG A 599 -0.68 30.10 1.55
C ARG A 599 0.19 31.35 1.35
N VAL A 600 1.43 31.31 1.81
CA VAL A 600 2.37 32.41 1.60
C VAL A 600 2.71 32.56 0.11
N LEU A 601 3.07 31.46 -0.54
CA LEU A 601 3.39 31.46 -1.97
C LEU A 601 2.18 31.91 -2.81
N TRP A 602 1.01 31.37 -2.55
CA TRP A 602 -0.21 31.74 -3.26
C TRP A 602 -0.61 33.21 -3.02
N LYS A 603 -0.85 33.61 -1.75
CA LYS A 603 -1.42 34.94 -1.47
C LYS A 603 -0.40 36.06 -1.60
N LYS A 604 0.83 35.86 -1.10
CA LYS A 604 1.88 36.89 -1.16
C LYS A 604 2.72 36.77 -2.43
N GLY A 605 3.15 35.56 -2.80
CA GLY A 605 3.92 35.34 -4.01
C GLY A 605 3.10 35.66 -5.26
N ASP A 606 2.12 34.81 -5.57
CA ASP A 606 1.33 34.98 -6.79
C ASP A 606 0.45 36.25 -6.72
N GLY A 607 -0.45 36.31 -5.72
CA GLY A 607 -1.45 37.39 -5.68
C GLY A 607 -0.90 38.76 -5.43
N THR A 608 0.09 38.96 -4.54
CA THR A 608 0.61 40.31 -4.24
C THR A 608 1.80 40.68 -5.11
N VAL A 609 2.81 39.79 -5.23
CA VAL A 609 4.06 40.12 -5.94
C VAL A 609 3.86 39.98 -7.45
N ILE A 610 3.48 38.80 -7.93
CA ILE A 610 3.41 38.53 -9.37
C ILE A 610 2.25 39.29 -10.00
N ASP A 611 1.02 39.10 -9.50
CA ASP A 611 -0.17 39.75 -10.07
C ASP A 611 -0.23 41.24 -9.64
N GLY A 612 -0.12 41.54 -8.34
CA GLY A 612 -0.33 42.88 -7.79
C GLY A 612 0.71 43.92 -8.18
N TYR A 613 1.99 43.55 -8.28
CA TYR A 613 3.04 44.42 -8.82
C TYR A 613 3.30 44.20 -10.31
N GLY A 614 2.98 43.07 -10.87
CA GLY A 614 3.11 42.74 -12.29
C GLY A 614 1.90 43.21 -13.11
N PRO A 615 1.16 42.31 -13.77
CA PRO A 615 0.14 42.71 -14.74
C PRO A 615 -0.93 43.63 -14.19
N ASP A 616 -1.50 43.33 -13.03
CA ASP A 616 -2.59 44.08 -12.43
C ASP A 616 -2.09 45.43 -11.90
N GLY A 617 -0.91 45.46 -11.26
CA GLY A 617 -0.30 46.66 -10.76
C GLY A 617 0.11 47.61 -11.88
N ILE A 618 0.70 47.12 -12.95
CA ILE A 618 1.07 47.90 -14.13
C ILE A 618 -0.21 48.46 -14.78
N SER A 619 -1.22 47.63 -14.98
CA SER A 619 -2.51 48.03 -15.54
C SER A 619 -3.16 49.16 -14.71
N ALA A 620 -3.21 49.02 -13.39
CA ALA A 620 -3.74 50.03 -12.48
C ALA A 620 -2.91 51.33 -12.57
N ARG A 621 -1.57 51.24 -12.66
CA ARG A 621 -0.71 52.43 -12.83
C ARG A 621 -0.95 53.11 -14.17
N VAL A 622 -1.07 52.37 -15.26
CA VAL A 622 -1.41 52.91 -16.56
C VAL A 622 -2.77 53.63 -16.51
N GLN A 623 -3.78 53.06 -15.88
CA GLN A 623 -5.08 53.70 -15.71
C GLN A 623 -4.98 55.02 -14.89
N ASN A 624 -4.20 54.98 -13.79
CA ASN A 624 -3.99 56.15 -12.96
C ASN A 624 -3.26 57.29 -13.73
N VAL A 625 -2.21 56.92 -14.47
CA VAL A 625 -1.47 57.89 -15.31
C VAL A 625 -2.37 58.43 -16.42
N THR A 626 -3.14 57.57 -17.09
CA THR A 626 -4.12 57.94 -18.11
C THR A 626 -5.13 58.93 -17.53
N SER A 627 -5.70 58.63 -16.36
CA SER A 627 -6.67 59.52 -15.68
C SER A 627 -6.06 60.90 -15.32
N TRP A 628 -4.79 60.92 -14.96
CA TRP A 628 -4.06 62.17 -14.71
C TRP A 628 -3.78 62.94 -16.00
N VAL A 629 -3.28 62.27 -17.04
CA VAL A 629 -2.95 62.87 -18.34
C VAL A 629 -4.21 63.45 -19.01
N VAL A 630 -5.32 62.72 -18.97
CA VAL A 630 -6.60 63.16 -19.53
C VAL A 630 -7.05 64.51 -18.90
N ARG A 631 -6.75 64.72 -17.60
CA ARG A 631 -7.08 66.03 -16.94
C ARG A 631 -6.29 67.19 -17.49
N LEU A 632 -5.17 66.97 -18.19
CA LEU A 632 -4.40 68.04 -18.88
C LEU A 632 -5.12 68.48 -20.15
N GLN A 633 -6.03 67.72 -20.67
CA GLN A 633 -6.91 68.06 -21.77
C GLN A 633 -8.03 68.98 -21.25
N THR A 634 -7.83 70.27 -21.32
CA THR A 634 -8.80 71.27 -20.83
C THR A 634 -9.99 71.44 -21.76
N GLY A 635 -9.94 70.94 -23.02
CA GLY A 635 -10.95 71.13 -24.06
C GLY A 635 -10.98 72.55 -24.67
N TYR A 636 -10.14 73.52 -24.17
CA TYR A 636 -10.08 74.87 -24.69
C TYR A 636 -8.94 75.00 -25.69
N LEU A 637 -9.24 75.41 -26.94
CA LEU A 637 -8.31 75.46 -28.03
C LEU A 637 -7.13 76.46 -27.72
N TYR A 638 -7.39 77.53 -27.02
CA TYR A 638 -6.36 78.50 -26.66
C TYR A 638 -5.27 77.97 -25.69
N HIS A 639 -5.61 77.02 -24.81
CA HIS A 639 -4.63 76.32 -23.93
C HIS A 639 -3.63 75.54 -24.77
N TYR A 640 -4.12 74.85 -25.79
CA TYR A 640 -3.26 74.03 -26.66
C TYR A 640 -2.39 74.94 -27.57
N ALA A 641 -2.98 76.04 -28.13
CA ALA A 641 -2.27 76.98 -28.90
C ALA A 641 -1.15 77.65 -28.06
N PHE A 642 -1.43 78.00 -26.81
CA PHE A 642 -0.44 78.58 -25.90
C PHE A 642 0.68 77.61 -25.53
N ALA A 643 0.34 76.35 -25.25
CA ALA A 643 1.32 75.28 -25.00
C ALA A 643 2.23 75.00 -26.21
N MET A 644 1.67 75.02 -27.44
CA MET A 644 2.44 74.89 -28.67
C MET A 644 3.39 76.09 -28.85
N LEU A 645 2.93 77.29 -28.56
CA LEU A 645 3.72 78.46 -28.66
C LEU A 645 4.90 78.49 -27.69
N ILE A 646 4.68 78.07 -26.44
CA ILE A 646 5.75 77.87 -25.46
C ILE A 646 6.73 76.80 -25.96
N GLY A 647 6.23 75.64 -26.50
CA GLY A 647 7.06 74.60 -27.03
C GLY A 647 7.93 75.02 -28.20
N VAL A 648 7.36 75.77 -29.13
CA VAL A 648 8.11 76.36 -30.24
C VAL A 648 9.15 77.35 -29.74
N ALA A 649 8.79 78.26 -28.80
CA ALA A 649 9.74 79.20 -28.22
C ALA A 649 10.90 78.45 -27.50
N ALA A 650 10.59 77.42 -26.74
CA ALA A 650 11.59 76.56 -26.06
C ALA A 650 12.53 75.91 -27.09
N LEU A 651 11.98 75.36 -28.18
CA LEU A 651 12.76 74.67 -29.23
C LEU A 651 13.65 75.65 -29.97
N ILE A 652 13.14 76.87 -30.29
CA ILE A 652 13.93 77.88 -30.91
C ILE A 652 15.06 78.37 -29.97
N THR A 653 14.74 78.60 -28.72
CA THR A 653 15.74 78.99 -27.70
C THR A 653 16.80 77.88 -27.57
N TRP A 654 16.38 76.58 -27.45
CA TRP A 654 17.29 75.43 -27.43
C TRP A 654 18.19 75.40 -28.68
N SER A 655 17.62 75.55 -29.87
CA SER A 655 18.37 75.62 -31.14
C SER A 655 19.35 76.76 -31.19
N MET A 656 18.98 77.96 -30.70
CA MET A 656 19.88 79.12 -30.62
C MET A 656 21.05 78.84 -29.67
N PHE A 657 20.83 78.21 -28.54
CA PHE A 657 21.91 77.87 -27.61
C PHE A 657 22.78 76.69 -28.07
N THR A 658 22.18 75.67 -28.74
CA THR A 658 22.95 74.58 -29.30
C THR A 658 23.59 74.92 -30.65
N GLY A 659 22.94 75.75 -31.47
CA GLY A 659 23.46 76.18 -32.75
C GLY A 659 24.56 77.25 -32.65
N ALA A 660 24.68 78.01 -31.55
CA ALA A 660 25.76 78.97 -31.31
C ALA A 660 27.14 78.32 -31.04
N GLY A 661 27.16 76.99 -30.88
CA GLY A 661 28.42 76.24 -30.65
C GLY A 661 29.08 75.69 -31.91
N THR A 662 28.46 75.78 -33.10
CA THR A 662 28.99 75.19 -34.36
C THR A 662 29.33 76.12 -35.46
N GLY A 663 29.38 77.48 -35.12
CA GLY A 663 29.79 78.54 -36.05
C GLY A 663 31.15 79.12 -35.73
N GLY A 664 32.22 78.37 -35.93
CA GLY A 664 33.55 78.88 -35.73
C GLY A 664 34.64 77.98 -36.30
N GLY A 665 34.97 78.19 -37.58
CA GLY A 665 36.17 77.52 -38.13
C GLY A 665 36.10 77.16 -39.58
N ALA A 666 36.00 78.20 -40.45
CA ALA A 666 36.46 78.06 -41.82
C ALA A 666 37.56 79.10 -42.05
N HIS A 667 38.77 78.66 -42.08
CA HIS A 667 39.87 79.07 -42.94
C HIS A 667 40.83 77.90 -43.11
#